data_ae6f5373811942d1adec7347bf73b94b
#
_entry.id   ae6f5373811942d1adec7347bf73b94b
#
_cell.length_a   1.000
_cell.length_b   1.000
_cell.length_c   1.000
_cell.angle_alpha   90.00
_cell.angle_beta   90.00
_cell.angle_gamma   90.00
#
_symmetry.space_group_name_H-M   'P 1'
#
loop_
_entity.id
_entity.type
_entity.pdbx_description
1 polymer ?
#
loop_
_entity_poly.entity_id
_entity_poly.type
_entity_poly.pdbx_seq_one_letter_code
_entity_poly.pdbx_strand_id
1 'polypeptide(L)'
;MKRINATADESNKRMGQKLYYEVEAPEDGLYFISFKYCQPKKTGGCSYRTIEIDGNVPYTELRDVGFAYTGINTYQNKTLETGVYLTRGVHLLALEVTAEPMQASYRELMTIVNEINDTGIALKRIKGNNSGESAGVDTNRTWDILQYMPDILERLKDWSASLTAVYNQLKDIGGMEPAYVSDLMLTVQNLQRLAEKPREIPNKLSLLSDDSSSAAQLAALTLTKIYEQSLSIDCIYLHGENELLPAPKAGIFSGLAVGIKQFLYSFSRDMNESADVQNEGQMLTVWINKPSQYVETLRQLTADEFTRETGIEVSFSIMPDEKKITLANSTGSNPDLALGLSYYRPAEFAMRGMAVNLLEFDDFLDWYGAEYNLRALAPMAYEDGVYGASETQEFYVLFYRKDILDSLGLTVPDTWEDVKAMMPVLHRNAMNFNLPLANNVGYKSFEATGGFLFQNGGDYYSPDGFASNFGDPNTLRGLREMVELYQVYGLAQNIPNFFNAFRSGSVPIGVSNFSTYLQLQVGAPELNGRWDIALVPGTQQADGTVRRDWSADATSSMIFSNSQKKQEAYRFLKWWLSSGTQLKYATDLQMKYGPDYIWNTGNRVALAGMSYPLAHKKVILEQWSWQHEALRHPASYILEREVSNAWIAIVTQGEPFQARIDEATLASNREIQRKLTEFGYLDENGQKRRDYNIHLIEDLIENREEDGQ
;
A
#
# COMPACT_ATOMS: atom_id res chain seq x y z
N MET A 1 22.67 -24.99 27.68
CA MET A 1 22.10 -23.70 27.18
C MET A 1 21.83 -23.83 25.70
N LYS A 2 20.58 -23.68 25.27
CA LYS A 2 20.21 -23.57 23.84
C LYS A 2 19.98 -22.12 23.48
N ARG A 3 20.46 -21.71 22.31
CA ARG A 3 20.30 -20.39 21.73
C ARG A 3 19.30 -20.48 20.59
N ILE A 4 18.25 -19.65 20.63
CA ILE A 4 17.20 -19.56 19.61
C ILE A 4 17.34 -18.20 18.94
N ASN A 5 17.31 -18.16 17.61
CA ASN A 5 17.43 -16.94 16.84
C ASN A 5 16.21 -16.02 17.02
N ALA A 6 16.44 -14.76 16.87
CA ALA A 6 15.62 -13.68 17.34
C ALA A 6 14.98 -12.82 16.25
N THR A 7 14.14 -11.90 16.69
CA THR A 7 13.37 -11.00 15.83
C THR A 7 13.95 -9.58 15.85
N ALA A 8 13.85 -8.86 14.72
CA ALA A 8 14.08 -7.43 14.65
C ALA A 8 12.92 -6.65 15.28
N ASP A 9 13.18 -5.42 15.72
CA ASP A 9 12.20 -4.57 16.44
C ASP A 9 10.94 -4.25 15.63
N GLU A 10 11.02 -4.22 14.31
CA GLU A 10 9.91 -3.90 13.42
C GLU A 10 9.05 -5.13 13.04
N SER A 11 9.57 -6.35 13.19
CA SER A 11 8.90 -7.56 12.72
C SER A 11 7.79 -8.07 13.65
N ASN A 12 7.83 -7.70 14.93
CA ASN A 12 6.85 -8.12 15.92
C ASN A 12 6.57 -6.98 16.91
N LYS A 13 5.82 -5.96 16.45
CA LYS A 13 5.58 -4.73 17.22
C LYS A 13 4.11 -4.42 17.50
N ARG A 14 3.16 -5.01 16.77
CA ARG A 14 1.73 -4.71 16.91
C ARG A 14 1.05 -5.60 17.92
N MET A 15 0.19 -5.01 18.75
CA MET A 15 -0.62 -5.76 19.73
C MET A 15 -1.36 -6.93 19.07
N GLY A 16 -1.32 -8.08 19.73
CA GLY A 16 -1.94 -9.32 19.28
C GLY A 16 -1.07 -10.16 18.32
N GLN A 17 0.07 -9.66 17.84
CA GLN A 17 1.00 -10.49 17.09
C GLN A 17 1.66 -11.52 18.03
N LYS A 18 1.74 -12.76 17.58
CA LYS A 18 2.28 -13.86 18.35
C LYS A 18 3.35 -14.61 17.56
N LEU A 19 4.51 -14.82 18.16
CA LEU A 19 5.60 -15.62 17.61
C LEU A 19 5.77 -16.88 18.43
N TYR A 20 6.05 -17.99 17.75
CA TYR A 20 6.22 -19.30 18.35
C TYR A 20 7.65 -19.79 18.16
N TYR A 21 8.22 -20.36 19.22
CA TYR A 21 9.55 -20.97 19.23
C TYR A 21 9.47 -22.35 19.82
N GLU A 22 10.04 -23.33 19.14
CA GLU A 22 10.23 -24.66 19.70
C GLU A 22 11.46 -24.64 20.60
N VAL A 23 11.29 -25.04 21.86
CA VAL A 23 12.35 -25.15 22.86
C VAL A 23 12.39 -26.58 23.35
N GLU A 24 13.58 -27.17 23.42
CA GLU A 24 13.76 -28.54 23.92
C GLU A 24 14.36 -28.52 25.32
N ALA A 25 13.65 -29.07 26.28
CA ALA A 25 14.15 -29.36 27.63
C ALA A 25 14.87 -30.72 27.63
N PRO A 26 16.19 -30.75 27.95
CA PRO A 26 16.95 -32.03 27.94
C PRO A 26 16.56 -33.02 29.02
N GLU A 27 15.98 -32.56 30.14
CA GLU A 27 15.53 -33.34 31.28
C GLU A 27 14.35 -32.65 31.98
N ASP A 28 13.65 -33.38 32.84
CA ASP A 28 12.60 -32.79 33.67
C ASP A 28 13.21 -31.84 34.71
N GLY A 29 12.72 -30.64 34.81
CA GLY A 29 13.29 -29.66 35.76
C GLY A 29 12.71 -28.27 35.72
N LEU A 30 13.22 -27.45 36.63
CA LEU A 30 12.89 -26.01 36.69
C LEU A 30 13.87 -25.23 35.80
N TYR A 31 13.32 -24.55 34.82
CA TYR A 31 14.08 -23.74 33.85
C TYR A 31 13.76 -22.27 33.99
N PHE A 32 14.80 -21.44 33.82
CA PHE A 32 14.65 -19.98 33.70
C PHE A 32 14.77 -19.57 32.22
N ILE A 33 13.94 -18.63 31.83
CA ILE A 33 13.95 -18.05 30.49
C ILE A 33 14.59 -16.66 30.56
N SER A 34 15.58 -16.43 29.74
CA SER A 34 16.25 -15.13 29.62
C SER A 34 16.27 -14.64 28.19
N PHE A 35 16.21 -13.34 28.05
CA PHE A 35 16.20 -12.66 26.76
C PHE A 35 17.38 -11.71 26.65
N LYS A 36 18.15 -11.81 25.58
CA LYS A 36 19.06 -10.76 25.16
C LYS A 36 18.30 -9.85 24.20
N TYR A 37 17.99 -8.63 24.62
CA TYR A 37 17.08 -7.74 23.92
C TYR A 37 17.62 -6.33 23.74
N CYS A 38 17.06 -5.60 22.77
CA CYS A 38 17.22 -4.17 22.54
C CYS A 38 15.84 -3.53 22.35
N GLN A 39 15.54 -2.49 23.14
CA GLN A 39 14.33 -1.70 22.98
C GLN A 39 14.71 -0.24 22.70
N PRO A 40 14.76 0.22 21.42
CA PRO A 40 15.30 1.51 21.03
C PRO A 40 14.27 2.63 20.90
N LYS A 41 12.96 2.34 20.99
CA LYS A 41 11.89 3.28 20.58
C LYS A 41 11.19 3.98 21.75
N LYS A 42 10.94 3.31 22.88
CA LYS A 42 10.14 3.84 23.99
C LYS A 42 11.01 4.43 25.10
N THR A 43 11.63 5.57 24.84
CA THR A 43 12.38 6.31 25.87
C THR A 43 11.47 6.65 27.05
N GLY A 44 11.85 6.23 28.24
CA GLY A 44 11.05 6.40 29.46
C GLY A 44 9.90 5.41 29.62
N GLY A 45 9.93 4.28 28.89
CA GLY A 45 8.90 3.25 28.98
C GLY A 45 9.40 1.85 28.63
N CYS A 46 8.46 0.90 28.63
CA CYS A 46 8.68 -0.50 28.30
C CYS A 46 7.91 -0.92 27.05
N SER A 47 8.42 -1.94 26.38
CA SER A 47 7.65 -2.77 25.45
C SER A 47 7.27 -4.06 26.15
N TYR A 48 6.05 -4.53 25.95
CA TYR A 48 5.50 -5.64 26.74
C TYR A 48 5.27 -6.87 25.88
N ARG A 49 5.45 -8.04 26.50
CA ARG A 49 5.14 -9.36 25.92
C ARG A 49 4.39 -10.24 26.92
N THR A 50 3.34 -10.92 26.46
CA THR A 50 2.79 -12.07 27.14
C THR A 50 3.59 -13.31 26.73
N ILE A 51 4.00 -14.12 27.68
CA ILE A 51 4.77 -15.32 27.46
C ILE A 51 3.91 -16.53 27.77
N GLU A 52 3.73 -17.39 26.77
CA GLU A 52 3.00 -18.65 26.91
C GLU A 52 3.94 -19.84 26.71
N ILE A 53 3.66 -20.91 27.42
CA ILE A 53 4.32 -22.19 27.27
C ILE A 53 3.25 -23.26 27.06
N ASP A 54 3.36 -24.00 25.96
CA ASP A 54 2.39 -25.02 25.54
C ASP A 54 0.95 -24.49 25.49
N GLY A 55 0.79 -23.24 25.01
CA GLY A 55 -0.52 -22.59 24.86
C GLY A 55 -1.12 -22.03 26.14
N ASN A 56 -0.39 -22.04 27.27
CA ASN A 56 -0.86 -21.48 28.52
C ASN A 56 0.12 -20.45 29.08
N VAL A 57 -0.40 -19.46 29.82
CA VAL A 57 0.39 -18.54 30.65
C VAL A 57 0.53 -19.17 32.04
N PRO A 58 1.70 -19.74 32.39
CA PRO A 58 1.84 -20.51 33.63
C PRO A 58 1.65 -19.68 34.90
N TYR A 59 2.05 -18.39 34.84
CA TYR A 59 2.00 -17.47 35.98
C TYR A 59 1.52 -16.09 35.52
N THR A 60 0.88 -15.36 36.43
CA THR A 60 0.33 -14.02 36.12
C THR A 60 1.39 -13.04 35.67
N GLU A 61 2.60 -13.14 36.22
CA GLU A 61 3.76 -12.29 35.90
C GLU A 61 4.26 -12.43 34.47
N LEU A 62 3.83 -13.48 33.76
CA LEU A 62 4.16 -13.71 32.35
C LEU A 62 3.17 -13.05 31.37
N ARG A 63 2.12 -12.37 31.87
CA ARG A 63 1.11 -11.72 31.01
C ARG A 63 1.60 -10.39 30.43
N ASP A 64 2.46 -9.68 31.16
CA ASP A 64 2.87 -8.31 30.83
C ASP A 64 4.35 -8.07 31.12
N VAL A 65 5.20 -8.99 30.69
CA VAL A 65 6.65 -8.87 30.85
C VAL A 65 7.18 -7.63 30.15
N GLY A 66 7.62 -6.63 30.93
CA GLY A 66 8.12 -5.36 30.43
C GLY A 66 9.60 -5.41 30.06
N PHE A 67 9.94 -4.95 28.86
CA PHE A 67 11.29 -4.77 28.36
C PHE A 67 11.61 -3.27 28.30
N ALA A 68 12.43 -2.79 29.25
CA ALA A 68 12.73 -1.38 29.40
C ALA A 68 13.58 -0.84 28.23
N TYR A 69 13.52 0.48 28.04
CA TYR A 69 14.34 1.18 27.05
C TYR A 69 15.84 0.93 27.28
N THR A 70 16.56 0.54 26.23
CA THR A 70 18.00 0.26 26.28
C THR A 70 18.84 1.26 25.50
N GLY A 71 18.23 2.00 24.59
CA GLY A 71 18.92 2.81 23.59
C GLY A 71 19.15 2.08 22.26
N ILE A 72 19.55 2.84 21.24
CA ILE A 72 19.78 2.32 19.89
C ILE A 72 21.02 1.40 19.93
N ASN A 73 20.88 0.20 19.32
CA ASN A 73 21.95 -0.80 19.24
C ASN A 73 22.57 -1.22 20.58
N THR A 74 21.83 -1.02 21.66
CA THR A 74 22.28 -1.37 23.03
C THR A 74 21.50 -2.58 23.51
N TYR A 75 22.17 -3.73 23.67
CA TYR A 75 21.57 -4.98 24.12
C TYR A 75 21.76 -5.18 25.62
N GLN A 76 20.74 -5.73 26.26
CA GLN A 76 20.75 -6.12 27.69
C GLN A 76 20.19 -7.53 27.84
N ASN A 77 20.55 -8.21 28.93
CA ASN A 77 19.93 -9.47 29.31
C ASN A 77 18.83 -9.21 30.34
N LYS A 78 17.66 -9.83 30.14
CA LYS A 78 16.56 -9.89 31.11
C LYS A 78 16.24 -11.34 31.40
N THR A 79 16.34 -11.75 32.65
CA THR A 79 15.89 -13.05 33.13
C THR A 79 14.51 -12.91 33.70
N LEU A 80 13.59 -13.83 33.43
CA LEU A 80 12.30 -13.93 34.09
C LEU A 80 12.52 -14.35 35.55
N GLU A 81 11.84 -13.67 36.47
CA GLU A 81 12.03 -13.88 37.91
C GLU A 81 11.52 -15.27 38.33
N THR A 82 10.51 -15.80 37.67
CA THR A 82 9.90 -17.07 37.97
C THR A 82 10.35 -18.15 36.99
N GLY A 83 10.91 -19.24 37.52
CA GLY A 83 11.25 -20.43 36.73
C GLY A 83 10.01 -21.24 36.34
N VAL A 84 10.06 -21.88 35.21
CA VAL A 84 8.99 -22.74 34.69
C VAL A 84 9.42 -24.20 34.74
N TYR A 85 8.58 -25.06 35.26
CA TYR A 85 8.84 -26.50 35.25
C TYR A 85 8.51 -27.08 33.87
N LEU A 86 9.52 -27.65 33.21
CA LEU A 86 9.37 -28.31 31.91
C LEU A 86 9.69 -29.81 32.06
N THR A 87 8.93 -30.63 31.38
CA THR A 87 9.26 -32.05 31.21
C THR A 87 10.29 -32.23 30.11
N ARG A 88 10.99 -33.36 30.12
CA ARG A 88 11.91 -33.67 29.00
C ARG A 88 11.15 -33.75 27.67
N GLY A 89 11.59 -32.97 26.70
CA GLY A 89 10.99 -32.94 25.37
C GLY A 89 10.95 -31.58 24.75
N VAL A 90 10.18 -31.45 23.66
CA VAL A 90 9.97 -30.21 22.95
C VAL A 90 8.74 -29.52 23.53
N HIS A 91 8.89 -28.23 23.85
CA HIS A 91 7.85 -27.33 24.32
C HIS A 91 7.69 -26.18 23.36
N LEU A 92 6.50 -25.60 23.29
CA LEU A 92 6.20 -24.43 22.45
C LEU A 92 6.19 -23.17 23.31
N LEU A 93 7.20 -22.31 23.13
CA LEU A 93 7.27 -20.98 23.73
C LEU A 93 6.63 -19.98 22.79
N ALA A 94 5.58 -19.26 23.23
CA ALA A 94 4.98 -18.18 22.45
C ALA A 94 5.24 -16.83 23.10
N LEU A 95 5.54 -15.82 22.28
CA LEU A 95 5.68 -14.43 22.66
C LEU A 95 4.60 -13.61 21.95
N GLU A 96 3.61 -13.15 22.70
CA GLU A 96 2.55 -12.28 22.18
C GLU A 96 2.83 -10.82 22.53
N VAL A 97 2.70 -9.96 21.56
CA VAL A 97 2.79 -8.50 21.74
C VAL A 97 1.57 -8.02 22.52
N THR A 98 1.80 -7.42 23.70
CA THR A 98 0.75 -6.88 24.55
C THR A 98 1.03 -5.43 24.95
N ALA A 99 0.00 -4.67 25.24
CA ALA A 99 0.07 -3.39 25.93
C ALA A 99 -0.90 -3.35 27.13
N GLU A 100 -1.13 -4.49 27.76
CA GLU A 100 -2.10 -4.64 28.86
C GLU A 100 -1.94 -3.56 29.94
N PRO A 101 -0.73 -3.21 30.43
CA PRO A 101 -0.57 -2.13 31.39
C PRO A 101 -1.04 -0.75 30.92
N MET A 102 -1.05 -0.51 29.60
CA MET A 102 -1.46 0.76 28.98
C MET A 102 -2.87 0.70 28.38
N GLN A 103 -3.60 -0.40 28.55
CA GLN A 103 -4.87 -0.63 27.88
C GLN A 103 -5.95 0.39 28.29
N ALA A 104 -5.97 0.80 29.57
CA ALA A 104 -6.89 1.83 30.05
C ALA A 104 -6.62 3.17 29.37
N SER A 105 -5.35 3.60 29.33
CA SER A 105 -4.92 4.81 28.62
C SER A 105 -5.22 4.76 27.13
N TYR A 106 -5.04 3.60 26.50
CA TYR A 106 -5.35 3.42 25.09
C TYR A 106 -6.84 3.59 24.80
N ARG A 107 -7.71 2.98 25.62
CA ARG A 107 -9.18 3.09 25.45
C ARG A 107 -9.67 4.53 25.66
N GLU A 108 -9.16 5.20 26.68
CA GLU A 108 -9.51 6.60 26.95
C GLU A 108 -9.08 7.51 25.79
N LEU A 109 -7.84 7.37 25.30
CA LEU A 109 -7.37 8.09 24.13
C LEU A 109 -8.22 7.82 22.88
N MET A 110 -8.59 6.57 22.65
CA MET A 110 -9.45 6.18 21.52
C MET A 110 -10.80 6.91 21.59
N THR A 111 -11.40 6.94 22.77
CA THR A 111 -12.68 7.65 23.01
C THR A 111 -12.52 9.15 22.73
N ILE A 112 -11.51 9.79 23.29
CA ILE A 112 -11.26 11.22 23.11
C ILE A 112 -11.00 11.59 21.64
N VAL A 113 -10.16 10.82 20.94
CA VAL A 113 -9.88 11.06 19.51
C VAL A 113 -11.17 10.99 18.69
N ASN A 114 -12.01 10.00 18.94
CA ASN A 114 -13.28 9.86 18.26
C ASN A 114 -14.23 11.04 18.57
N GLU A 115 -14.35 11.44 19.82
CA GLU A 115 -15.18 12.57 20.22
C GLU A 115 -14.71 13.90 19.62
N ILE A 116 -13.39 14.13 19.56
CA ILE A 116 -12.82 15.31 18.90
C ILE A 116 -13.13 15.29 17.40
N ASN A 117 -12.98 14.16 16.72
CA ASN A 117 -13.28 14.03 15.30
C ASN A 117 -14.78 14.24 15.02
N ASP A 118 -15.66 13.63 15.81
CA ASP A 118 -17.11 13.78 15.69
C ASP A 118 -17.54 15.25 15.92
N THR A 119 -16.90 15.91 16.88
CA THR A 119 -17.12 17.34 17.13
C THR A 119 -16.60 18.19 15.98
N GLY A 120 -15.45 17.86 15.39
CA GLY A 120 -14.93 18.53 14.20
C GLY A 120 -15.90 18.43 13.01
N ILE A 121 -16.49 17.24 12.79
CA ILE A 121 -17.52 17.04 11.78
C ILE A 121 -18.76 17.90 12.06
N ALA A 122 -19.24 17.94 13.29
CA ALA A 122 -20.39 18.77 13.67
C ALA A 122 -20.12 20.27 13.47
N LEU A 123 -18.93 20.73 13.81
CA LEU A 123 -18.50 22.13 13.60
C LEU A 123 -18.42 22.49 12.10
N LYS A 124 -17.97 21.57 11.25
CA LYS A 124 -18.01 21.76 9.78
C LYS A 124 -19.43 21.96 9.27
N ARG A 125 -20.39 21.18 9.78
CA ARG A 125 -21.82 21.33 9.43
C ARG A 125 -22.35 22.73 9.81
N ILE A 126 -21.98 23.22 10.99
CA ILE A 126 -22.37 24.58 11.46
C ILE A 126 -21.75 25.66 10.59
N LYS A 127 -20.47 25.52 10.29
CA LYS A 127 -19.73 26.48 9.45
C LYS A 127 -20.28 26.54 8.03
N GLY A 128 -20.79 25.40 7.50
CA GLY A 128 -21.21 25.23 6.13
C GLY A 128 -20.02 25.13 5.17
N ASN A 129 -20.30 24.73 3.95
CA ASN A 129 -19.31 24.62 2.91
C ASN A 129 -19.23 25.95 2.12
N ASN A 130 -18.23 26.75 2.36
CA ASN A 130 -17.80 27.78 1.40
C ASN A 130 -17.00 27.06 0.31
N SER A 131 -17.70 26.27 -0.53
CA SER A 131 -17.12 25.48 -1.60
C SER A 131 -16.79 26.33 -2.82
N GLY A 132 -15.70 27.08 -2.72
CA GLY A 132 -14.99 27.62 -3.85
C GLY A 132 -13.53 27.74 -3.43
N GLU A 133 -12.63 27.14 -4.18
CA GLU A 133 -11.17 27.30 -3.97
C GLU A 133 -10.71 28.78 -3.88
N SER A 134 -11.58 29.70 -4.29
CA SER A 134 -11.38 31.14 -4.24
C SER A 134 -12.11 31.86 -3.08
N ALA A 135 -12.97 31.19 -2.33
CA ALA A 135 -13.58 31.78 -1.15
C ALA A 135 -12.61 31.63 0.02
N GLY A 136 -11.73 32.61 0.18
CA GLY A 136 -10.90 32.74 1.37
C GLY A 136 -11.74 32.51 2.62
N VAL A 137 -11.20 31.73 3.57
CA VAL A 137 -11.84 31.51 4.87
C VAL A 137 -12.24 32.89 5.41
N ASP A 138 -13.54 33.14 5.65
CA ASP A 138 -14.00 34.38 6.27
C ASP A 138 -13.51 34.41 7.71
N THR A 139 -12.25 34.81 7.87
CA THR A 139 -11.56 34.88 9.15
C THR A 139 -12.15 35.95 10.05
N ASN A 140 -12.97 36.86 9.51
CA ASN A 140 -13.59 37.95 10.24
C ASN A 140 -14.97 37.57 10.80
N ARG A 141 -15.55 36.48 10.35
CA ARG A 141 -16.84 36.01 10.87
C ARG A 141 -16.64 35.37 12.25
N THR A 142 -17.32 35.91 13.24
CA THR A 142 -17.45 35.29 14.56
C THR A 142 -18.70 34.43 14.60
N TRP A 143 -18.59 33.30 15.27
CA TRP A 143 -19.68 32.37 15.43
C TRP A 143 -20.17 32.37 16.88
N ASP A 144 -21.48 32.40 17.09
CA ASP A 144 -22.03 32.14 18.43
C ASP A 144 -22.15 30.62 18.63
N ILE A 145 -21.00 29.97 18.69
CA ILE A 145 -20.90 28.50 18.73
C ILE A 145 -21.59 27.91 19.96
N LEU A 146 -21.64 28.66 21.06
CA LEU A 146 -22.30 28.22 22.29
C LEU A 146 -23.82 28.10 22.14
N GLN A 147 -24.43 28.74 21.13
CA GLN A 147 -25.84 28.57 20.80
C GLN A 147 -26.09 27.21 20.16
N TYR A 148 -25.15 26.72 19.34
CA TYR A 148 -25.26 25.48 18.61
C TYR A 148 -24.68 24.27 19.37
N MET A 149 -23.64 24.51 20.16
CA MET A 149 -22.92 23.52 20.97
C MET A 149 -22.66 24.11 22.36
N PRO A 150 -23.65 24.14 23.27
CA PRO A 150 -23.51 24.77 24.57
C PRO A 150 -22.45 24.14 25.45
N ASP A 151 -22.20 22.84 25.26
CA ASP A 151 -21.27 22.00 26.02
C ASP A 151 -19.84 22.01 25.48
N ILE A 152 -19.54 22.70 24.37
CA ILE A 152 -18.23 22.65 23.73
C ILE A 152 -17.07 23.05 24.66
N LEU A 153 -17.28 24.07 25.53
CA LEU A 153 -16.24 24.50 26.45
C LEU A 153 -15.98 23.48 27.56
N GLU A 154 -17.02 22.81 28.03
CA GLU A 154 -16.92 21.73 29.01
C GLU A 154 -16.15 20.56 28.40
N ARG A 155 -16.54 20.11 27.21
CA ARG A 155 -15.83 19.06 26.47
C ARG A 155 -14.34 19.36 26.28
N LEU A 156 -13.98 20.55 25.80
CA LEU A 156 -12.57 20.92 25.60
C LEU A 156 -11.77 20.87 26.92
N LYS A 157 -12.38 21.22 28.05
CA LYS A 157 -11.76 21.13 29.38
C LYS A 157 -11.63 19.70 29.85
N ASP A 158 -12.67 18.90 29.67
CA ASP A 158 -12.71 17.49 30.05
C ASP A 158 -11.68 16.69 29.26
N TRP A 159 -11.62 16.87 27.94
CA TRP A 159 -10.58 16.24 27.12
C TRP A 159 -9.17 16.65 27.54
N SER A 160 -8.96 17.94 27.84
CA SER A 160 -7.66 18.42 28.31
C SER A 160 -7.28 17.79 29.66
N ALA A 161 -8.23 17.62 30.57
CA ALA A 161 -8.03 16.97 31.84
C ALA A 161 -7.75 15.48 31.71
N SER A 162 -8.57 14.77 30.95
CA SER A 162 -8.40 13.34 30.66
C SER A 162 -7.07 13.04 29.93
N LEU A 163 -6.69 13.85 28.96
CA LEU A 163 -5.40 13.67 28.24
C LEU A 163 -4.21 13.91 29.19
N THR A 164 -4.33 14.87 30.12
CA THR A 164 -3.32 15.11 31.16
C THR A 164 -3.23 13.92 32.12
N ALA A 165 -4.38 13.34 32.50
CA ALA A 165 -4.43 12.15 33.34
C ALA A 165 -3.79 10.94 32.65
N VAL A 166 -4.10 10.71 31.38
CA VAL A 166 -3.49 9.67 30.54
C VAL A 166 -1.96 9.85 30.47
N TYR A 167 -1.49 11.08 30.22
CA TYR A 167 -0.05 11.36 30.21
C TYR A 167 0.61 10.97 31.53
N ASN A 168 0.02 11.36 32.67
CA ASN A 168 0.54 11.05 34.00
C ASN A 168 0.51 9.53 34.27
N GLN A 169 -0.56 8.83 33.90
CA GLN A 169 -0.66 7.38 34.02
C GLN A 169 0.45 6.67 33.25
N LEU A 170 0.70 7.09 31.99
CA LEU A 170 1.77 6.53 31.18
C LEU A 170 3.17 6.82 31.76
N LYS A 171 3.34 7.98 32.39
CA LYS A 171 4.55 8.35 33.12
C LYS A 171 4.77 7.44 34.33
N ASP A 172 3.72 7.17 35.11
CA ASP A 172 3.79 6.30 36.30
C ASP A 172 4.11 4.85 35.90
N ILE A 173 3.52 4.32 34.81
CA ILE A 173 3.81 3.00 34.27
C ILE A 173 5.28 2.89 33.83
N GLY A 174 5.85 3.92 33.22
CA GLY A 174 7.23 3.93 32.72
C GLY A 174 8.27 4.23 33.79
N GLY A 175 7.87 4.79 34.94
CA GLY A 175 8.75 5.26 36.01
C GLY A 175 9.63 6.47 35.63
N MET A 176 9.50 7.00 34.45
CA MET A 176 10.25 8.12 33.88
C MET A 176 9.31 8.96 32.98
N GLU A 177 9.77 10.15 32.57
CA GLU A 177 9.02 10.99 31.66
C GLU A 177 8.93 10.33 30.25
N PRO A 178 7.70 10.03 29.75
CA PRO A 178 7.52 9.24 28.56
C PRO A 178 7.67 10.13 27.31
N ALA A 179 8.89 10.29 26.82
CA ALA A 179 9.19 11.12 25.65
C ALA A 179 8.41 10.68 24.39
N TYR A 180 8.07 9.38 24.28
CA TYR A 180 7.31 8.82 23.16
C TYR A 180 5.85 9.27 23.09
N VAL A 181 5.31 9.89 24.16
CA VAL A 181 3.93 10.43 24.22
C VAL A 181 3.88 11.94 24.42
N SER A 182 4.96 12.65 24.12
CA SER A 182 5.05 14.12 24.24
C SER A 182 3.97 14.88 23.45
N ASP A 183 3.45 14.28 22.36
CA ASP A 183 2.39 14.84 21.52
C ASP A 183 1.08 15.07 22.30
N LEU A 184 0.84 14.32 23.40
CA LEU A 184 -0.34 14.54 24.26
C LEU A 184 -0.35 15.93 24.89
N MET A 185 0.80 16.41 25.33
CA MET A 185 0.87 17.75 25.93
C MET A 185 0.65 18.85 24.92
N LEU A 186 1.06 18.63 23.66
CA LEU A 186 0.75 19.56 22.57
C LEU A 186 -0.75 19.51 22.21
N THR A 187 -1.36 18.34 22.27
CA THR A 187 -2.82 18.16 22.13
C THR A 187 -3.56 18.99 23.19
N VAL A 188 -3.18 18.86 24.46
CA VAL A 188 -3.76 19.63 25.55
C VAL A 188 -3.65 21.15 25.31
N GLN A 189 -2.48 21.62 24.84
CA GLN A 189 -2.28 23.03 24.51
C GLN A 189 -3.21 23.51 23.38
N ASN A 190 -3.40 22.70 22.34
CA ASN A 190 -4.31 23.04 21.24
C ASN A 190 -5.75 23.17 21.74
N LEU A 191 -6.21 22.22 22.56
CA LEU A 191 -7.56 22.26 23.14
C LEU A 191 -7.75 23.47 24.06
N GLN A 192 -6.76 23.83 24.90
CA GLN A 192 -6.79 25.01 25.77
C GLN A 192 -6.86 26.29 24.93
N ARG A 193 -6.06 26.43 23.87
CA ARG A 193 -6.13 27.59 22.96
C ARG A 193 -7.50 27.75 22.31
N LEU A 194 -8.18 26.64 21.98
CA LEU A 194 -9.53 26.68 21.45
C LEU A 194 -10.54 27.11 22.52
N ALA A 195 -10.38 26.65 23.77
CA ALA A 195 -11.25 27.02 24.88
C ALA A 195 -11.14 28.50 25.27
N GLU A 196 -9.99 29.16 25.08
CA GLU A 196 -9.79 30.58 25.32
C GLU A 196 -10.65 31.48 24.41
N LYS A 197 -10.93 31.02 23.16
CA LYS A 197 -11.62 31.81 22.17
C LYS A 197 -12.72 31.03 21.45
N PRO A 198 -13.81 30.68 22.14
CA PRO A 198 -14.84 29.78 21.63
C PRO A 198 -15.47 30.26 20.33
N ARG A 199 -15.64 31.58 20.12
CA ARG A 199 -16.21 32.15 18.89
C ARG A 199 -15.34 31.96 17.65
N GLU A 200 -14.05 31.65 17.83
CA GLU A 200 -13.11 31.40 16.73
C GLU A 200 -12.99 29.91 16.39
N ILE A 201 -13.56 28.98 17.20
CA ILE A 201 -13.41 27.52 17.01
C ILE A 201 -13.73 27.09 15.59
N PRO A 202 -14.86 27.48 14.95
CA PRO A 202 -15.16 27.07 13.56
C PRO A 202 -14.12 27.51 12.53
N ASN A 203 -13.38 28.59 12.81
CA ASN A 203 -12.31 29.08 11.97
C ASN A 203 -10.94 28.45 12.26
N LYS A 204 -10.83 27.70 13.36
CA LYS A 204 -9.60 27.06 13.84
C LYS A 204 -9.71 25.53 13.88
N LEU A 205 -10.47 24.93 12.97
CA LEU A 205 -10.60 23.48 12.85
C LEU A 205 -9.25 22.79 12.57
N SER A 206 -8.28 23.50 12.00
CA SER A 206 -6.90 23.02 11.87
C SER A 206 -6.23 22.70 13.23
N LEU A 207 -6.61 23.37 14.32
CA LEU A 207 -6.14 23.02 15.66
C LEU A 207 -6.92 21.86 16.27
N LEU A 208 -8.17 21.63 15.85
CA LEU A 208 -9.04 20.60 16.42
C LEU A 208 -8.89 19.25 15.70
N SER A 209 -9.14 19.21 14.37
CA SER A 209 -9.27 17.96 13.63
C SER A 209 -8.69 17.95 12.19
N ASP A 210 -8.46 19.11 11.55
CA ASP A 210 -8.29 19.18 10.10
C ASP A 210 -6.84 19.22 9.61
N ASP A 211 -5.88 19.34 10.50
CA ASP A 211 -4.46 19.44 10.16
C ASP A 211 -3.67 18.29 10.81
N SER A 212 -2.50 17.97 10.27
CA SER A 212 -1.58 16.98 10.84
C SER A 212 -1.09 17.34 12.25
N SER A 213 -1.11 18.62 12.60
CA SER A 213 -0.79 19.15 13.92
C SER A 213 -2.02 19.38 14.81
N SER A 214 -3.21 18.97 14.38
CA SER A 214 -4.46 19.10 15.14
C SER A 214 -4.47 18.20 16.39
N ALA A 215 -5.32 18.56 17.34
CA ALA A 215 -5.52 17.79 18.57
C ALA A 215 -5.87 16.32 18.29
N ALA A 216 -6.81 16.07 17.36
CA ALA A 216 -7.18 14.72 16.96
C ALA A 216 -5.99 13.93 16.40
N GLN A 217 -5.20 14.53 15.47
CA GLN A 217 -4.10 13.85 14.82
C GLN A 217 -2.94 13.55 15.77
N LEU A 218 -2.57 14.49 16.64
CA LEU A 218 -1.53 14.31 17.65
C LEU A 218 -1.90 13.23 18.68
N ALA A 219 -3.15 13.22 19.16
CA ALA A 219 -3.64 12.18 20.05
C ALA A 219 -3.66 10.80 19.35
N ALA A 220 -4.07 10.74 18.08
CA ALA A 220 -4.08 9.51 17.30
C ALA A 220 -2.65 8.99 17.00
N LEU A 221 -1.66 9.86 16.82
CA LEU A 221 -0.24 9.44 16.75
C LEU A 221 0.20 8.76 18.06
N THR A 222 -0.28 9.25 19.20
CA THR A 222 0.02 8.62 20.50
C THR A 222 -0.64 7.24 20.62
N LEU A 223 -1.86 7.04 20.10
CA LEU A 223 -2.48 5.71 20.02
C LEU A 223 -1.59 4.73 19.27
N THR A 224 -1.07 5.14 18.11
CA THR A 224 -0.16 4.30 17.31
C THR A 224 1.11 3.96 18.12
N LYS A 225 1.70 4.93 18.81
CA LYS A 225 2.90 4.70 19.63
C LYS A 225 2.65 3.78 20.84
N ILE A 226 1.44 3.79 21.41
CA ILE A 226 1.04 2.83 22.46
C ILE A 226 0.79 1.45 21.86
N TYR A 227 0.10 1.39 20.72
CA TYR A 227 -0.23 0.15 20.03
C TYR A 227 1.01 -0.61 19.55
N GLU A 228 2.04 0.11 19.13
CA GLU A 228 3.32 -0.47 18.71
C GLU A 228 4.23 -0.74 19.91
N GLN A 229 4.63 -1.99 20.07
CA GLN A 229 5.48 -2.49 21.15
C GLN A 229 6.80 -3.03 20.57
N SER A 230 7.56 -2.16 19.90
CA SER A 230 8.82 -2.52 19.24
C SER A 230 9.82 -3.14 20.21
N LEU A 231 10.38 -4.29 19.85
CA LEU A 231 11.34 -5.04 20.67
C LEU A 231 12.19 -5.94 19.76
N SER A 232 13.49 -5.74 19.79
CA SER A 232 14.45 -6.64 19.17
C SER A 232 14.95 -7.66 20.18
N ILE A 233 14.84 -8.96 19.86
CA ILE A 233 15.34 -10.05 20.68
C ILE A 233 16.47 -10.74 19.89
N ASP A 234 17.71 -10.66 20.36
CA ASP A 234 18.86 -11.30 19.73
C ASP A 234 18.97 -12.77 20.08
N CYS A 235 18.64 -13.14 21.30
CA CYS A 235 18.66 -14.52 21.78
C CYS A 235 17.63 -14.74 22.87
N ILE A 236 17.12 -15.99 22.92
CA ILE A 236 16.38 -16.55 24.04
C ILE A 236 17.22 -17.65 24.65
N TYR A 237 17.38 -17.65 25.94
CA TYR A 237 18.15 -18.64 26.69
C TYR A 237 17.22 -19.43 27.60
N LEU A 238 17.27 -20.75 27.51
CA LEU A 238 16.68 -21.66 28.49
C LEU A 238 17.82 -22.25 29.34
N HIS A 239 17.80 -22.00 30.65
CA HIS A 239 18.93 -22.35 31.54
C HIS A 239 18.49 -22.72 32.95
N GLY A 240 19.35 -23.36 33.72
CA GLY A 240 19.17 -23.60 35.15
C GLY A 240 19.37 -22.35 35.97
N GLU A 241 18.95 -22.38 37.24
CA GLU A 241 18.96 -21.23 38.16
C GLU A 241 20.34 -20.56 38.31
N ASN A 242 21.43 -21.35 38.39
CA ASN A 242 22.78 -20.87 38.64
C ASN A 242 23.67 -20.82 37.39
N GLU A 243 23.11 -20.95 36.21
CA GLU A 243 23.87 -20.95 34.98
C GLU A 243 24.17 -19.52 34.51
N LEU A 244 25.46 -19.23 34.26
CA LEU A 244 25.92 -17.90 33.84
C LEU A 244 25.54 -17.62 32.38
N LEU A 245 24.85 -16.51 32.17
CA LEU A 245 24.49 -16.02 30.83
C LEU A 245 25.70 -15.36 30.15
N PRO A 246 25.81 -15.48 28.82
CA PRO A 246 26.78 -14.70 28.04
C PRO A 246 26.59 -13.18 28.26
N ALA A 247 27.70 -12.46 28.33
CA ALA A 247 27.64 -11.00 28.46
C ALA A 247 26.88 -10.37 27.25
N PRO A 248 26.00 -9.37 27.47
CA PRO A 248 25.22 -8.76 26.41
C PRO A 248 26.06 -7.94 25.42
N LYS A 249 27.25 -7.47 25.86
CA LYS A 249 28.22 -6.75 25.04
C LYS A 249 29.42 -7.64 24.74
N ALA A 250 29.87 -7.65 23.48
CA ALA A 250 31.16 -8.25 23.13
C ALA A 250 32.27 -7.52 23.86
N GLY A 251 33.21 -8.25 24.45
CA GLY A 251 34.39 -7.65 25.09
C GLY A 251 35.17 -6.75 24.11
N ILE A 252 35.88 -5.73 24.62
CA ILE A 252 36.59 -4.73 23.80
C ILE A 252 37.48 -5.39 22.75
N PHE A 253 38.12 -6.51 23.05
CA PHE A 253 38.99 -7.25 22.14
C PHE A 253 38.24 -8.06 21.08
N SER A 254 37.06 -8.61 21.39
CA SER A 254 36.23 -9.31 20.40
C SER A 254 35.52 -8.31 19.50
N GLY A 255 35.14 -7.14 20.01
CA GLY A 255 34.57 -6.03 19.23
C GLY A 255 35.60 -5.47 18.24
N LEU A 256 36.89 -5.38 18.64
CA LEU A 256 37.97 -4.93 17.78
C LEU A 256 38.26 -5.97 16.67
N ALA A 257 38.29 -7.26 17.01
CA ALA A 257 38.49 -8.34 16.04
C ALA A 257 37.33 -8.44 15.02
N VAL A 258 36.07 -8.27 15.46
CA VAL A 258 34.90 -8.21 14.58
C VAL A 258 34.90 -6.91 13.78
N GLY A 259 35.27 -5.78 14.37
CA GLY A 259 35.40 -4.49 13.69
C GLY A 259 36.50 -4.52 12.62
N ILE A 260 37.67 -5.11 12.90
CA ILE A 260 38.76 -5.31 11.92
C ILE A 260 38.29 -6.29 10.83
N LYS A 261 37.60 -7.35 11.18
CA LYS A 261 37.05 -8.32 10.24
C LYS A 261 35.97 -7.69 9.35
N GLN A 262 35.07 -6.89 9.92
CA GLN A 262 34.07 -6.10 9.17
C GLN A 262 34.74 -5.01 8.33
N PHE A 263 35.78 -4.33 8.84
CA PHE A 263 36.54 -3.34 8.12
C PHE A 263 37.32 -3.99 6.95
N LEU A 264 37.93 -5.13 7.14
CA LEU A 264 38.57 -5.90 6.07
C LEU A 264 37.52 -6.45 5.08
N TYR A 265 36.33 -6.87 5.57
CA TYR A 265 35.22 -7.27 4.72
C TYR A 265 34.62 -6.07 3.95
N SER A 266 34.62 -4.85 4.51
CA SER A 266 34.14 -3.66 3.79
C SER A 266 35.08 -3.20 2.68
N PHE A 267 36.39 -3.51 2.80
CA PHE A 267 37.37 -3.30 1.71
C PHE A 267 37.34 -4.42 0.65
N SER A 268 36.79 -5.59 0.98
CA SER A 268 36.62 -6.70 0.05
C SER A 268 35.23 -6.77 -0.57
N ARG A 269 34.31 -5.91 -0.12
CA ARG A 269 33.01 -5.72 -0.72
C ARG A 269 32.96 -4.32 -1.34
N ASP A 270 33.21 -4.24 -2.63
CA ASP A 270 32.56 -3.20 -3.42
C ASP A 270 31.06 -3.36 -3.25
N MET A 271 30.43 -2.36 -2.63
CA MET A 271 28.99 -2.39 -2.30
C MET A 271 28.09 -2.37 -3.54
N ASN A 272 28.66 -2.43 -4.73
CA ASN A 272 27.95 -2.47 -6.01
C ASN A 272 28.26 -3.71 -6.86
N GLU A 273 29.11 -4.62 -6.43
CA GLU A 273 29.41 -5.79 -7.23
C GLU A 273 29.45 -7.06 -6.39
N SER A 274 28.61 -7.94 -6.83
CA SER A 274 28.53 -9.36 -6.64
C SER A 274 29.87 -10.04 -6.41
N ALA A 275 29.81 -11.04 -5.58
CA ALA A 275 30.80 -12.09 -5.53
C ALA A 275 31.14 -12.60 -6.95
N ASP A 276 32.42 -12.82 -7.16
CA ASP A 276 33.03 -13.59 -8.24
C ASP A 276 32.82 -13.13 -9.70
N VAL A 277 33.64 -12.16 -10.09
CA VAL A 277 33.94 -11.83 -11.51
C VAL A 277 34.40 -13.04 -12.35
N GLN A 278 34.67 -14.19 -11.74
CA GLN A 278 35.10 -15.38 -12.48
C GLN A 278 33.95 -16.26 -13.01
N ASN A 279 32.69 -16.03 -12.58
CA ASN A 279 31.51 -16.84 -13.00
C ASN A 279 30.36 -16.05 -13.62
N GLU A 280 30.49 -14.75 -13.93
CA GLU A 280 29.42 -13.94 -14.51
C GLU A 280 28.79 -14.52 -15.78
N GLY A 281 29.53 -15.30 -16.55
CA GLY A 281 29.01 -15.99 -17.73
C GLY A 281 28.03 -17.13 -17.46
N GLN A 282 27.93 -17.62 -16.20
CA GLN A 282 27.09 -18.77 -15.82
C GLN A 282 25.85 -18.39 -15.00
N MET A 283 25.87 -17.25 -14.30
CA MET A 283 24.73 -16.80 -13.44
C MET A 283 23.67 -16.07 -14.24
N LEU A 284 22.39 -16.30 -13.89
CA LEU A 284 21.27 -15.49 -14.39
C LEU A 284 21.34 -14.10 -13.77
N THR A 285 21.32 -13.04 -14.58
CA THR A 285 21.39 -11.64 -14.11
C THR A 285 20.01 -11.01 -14.07
N VAL A 286 19.62 -10.49 -12.89
CA VAL A 286 18.29 -9.90 -12.65
C VAL A 286 18.43 -8.49 -12.10
N TRP A 287 17.83 -7.51 -12.78
CA TRP A 287 17.72 -6.17 -12.26
C TRP A 287 16.35 -5.94 -11.62
N ILE A 288 16.33 -5.29 -10.45
CA ILE A 288 15.10 -5.11 -9.68
C ILE A 288 14.91 -3.64 -9.31
N ASN A 289 13.75 -3.10 -9.64
CA ASN A 289 13.30 -1.77 -9.21
C ASN A 289 12.48 -1.85 -7.93
N LYS A 290 13.11 -2.24 -6.83
CA LYS A 290 12.49 -2.34 -5.50
C LYS A 290 13.48 -1.96 -4.39
N PRO A 291 13.00 -1.53 -3.21
CA PRO A 291 13.85 -1.26 -2.05
C PRO A 291 14.65 -2.50 -1.61
N SER A 292 15.80 -2.26 -0.99
CA SER A 292 16.76 -3.31 -0.60
C SER A 292 16.17 -4.44 0.25
N GLN A 293 15.20 -4.14 1.12
CA GLN A 293 14.52 -5.14 1.97
C GLN A 293 13.78 -6.19 1.13
N TYR A 294 13.11 -5.73 0.08
CA TYR A 294 12.39 -6.60 -0.87
C TYR A 294 13.36 -7.47 -1.66
N VAL A 295 14.48 -6.88 -2.12
CA VAL A 295 15.50 -7.59 -2.89
C VAL A 295 16.22 -8.64 -2.02
N GLU A 296 16.53 -8.31 -0.77
CA GLU A 296 17.19 -9.25 0.14
C GLU A 296 16.31 -10.45 0.48
N THR A 297 15.00 -10.22 0.66
CA THR A 297 14.05 -11.32 0.88
C THR A 297 13.95 -12.22 -0.35
N LEU A 298 13.89 -11.63 -1.56
CA LEU A 298 13.88 -12.41 -2.79
C LEU A 298 15.17 -13.19 -3.00
N ARG A 299 16.33 -12.58 -2.71
CA ARG A 299 17.65 -13.26 -2.81
C ARG A 299 17.70 -14.50 -1.94
N GLN A 300 17.27 -14.41 -0.69
CA GLN A 300 17.26 -15.54 0.23
C GLN A 300 16.30 -16.64 -0.26
N LEU A 301 15.08 -16.25 -0.63
CA LEU A 301 14.07 -17.20 -1.14
C LEU A 301 14.55 -17.90 -2.42
N THR A 302 15.22 -17.17 -3.32
CA THR A 302 15.81 -17.73 -4.54
C THR A 302 16.89 -18.78 -4.21
N ALA A 303 17.78 -18.48 -3.28
CA ALA A 303 18.82 -19.42 -2.87
C ALA A 303 18.26 -20.67 -2.20
N ASP A 304 17.26 -20.50 -1.33
CA ASP A 304 16.66 -21.58 -0.54
C ASP A 304 15.77 -22.51 -1.37
N GLU A 305 15.14 -22.01 -2.42
CA GLU A 305 14.21 -22.78 -3.25
C GLU A 305 14.69 -22.93 -4.69
N PHE A 306 14.64 -21.86 -5.49
CA PHE A 306 14.91 -21.91 -6.91
C PHE A 306 16.31 -22.48 -7.26
N THR A 307 17.36 -21.90 -6.66
CA THR A 307 18.74 -22.35 -6.94
C THR A 307 18.96 -23.77 -6.46
N ARG A 308 18.44 -24.13 -5.28
CA ARG A 308 18.56 -25.49 -4.75
C ARG A 308 17.87 -26.54 -5.63
N GLU A 309 16.71 -26.22 -6.23
CA GLU A 309 15.95 -27.16 -7.06
C GLU A 309 16.44 -27.23 -8.49
N THR A 310 16.89 -26.09 -9.04
CA THR A 310 17.22 -25.99 -10.48
C THR A 310 18.71 -26.03 -10.76
N GLY A 311 19.56 -25.73 -9.78
CA GLY A 311 20.99 -25.51 -9.96
C GLY A 311 21.33 -24.18 -10.65
N ILE A 312 20.35 -23.34 -10.97
CA ILE A 312 20.56 -22.04 -11.64
C ILE A 312 20.90 -21.00 -10.56
N GLU A 313 22.08 -20.45 -10.62
CA GLU A 313 22.50 -19.34 -9.76
C GLU A 313 21.96 -18.00 -10.30
N VAL A 314 21.53 -17.11 -9.40
CA VAL A 314 20.91 -15.83 -9.76
C VAL A 314 21.64 -14.68 -9.07
N SER A 315 22.07 -13.70 -9.86
CA SER A 315 22.66 -12.45 -9.38
C SER A 315 21.65 -11.31 -9.46
N PHE A 316 21.42 -10.62 -8.34
CA PHE A 316 20.48 -9.53 -8.23
C PHE A 316 21.17 -8.17 -8.11
N SER A 317 20.77 -7.21 -8.94
CA SER A 317 21.21 -5.82 -8.85
C SER A 317 20.03 -4.88 -8.68
N ILE A 318 20.09 -3.96 -7.72
CA ILE A 318 19.06 -2.94 -7.54
C ILE A 318 19.17 -1.91 -8.66
N MET A 319 18.04 -1.65 -9.31
CA MET A 319 17.90 -0.66 -10.36
C MET A 319 17.06 0.52 -9.82
N PRO A 320 17.69 1.65 -9.49
CA PRO A 320 16.97 2.79 -8.90
C PRO A 320 16.11 3.57 -9.89
N ASP A 321 16.37 3.46 -11.19
CA ASP A 321 15.63 4.16 -12.27
C ASP A 321 15.60 3.28 -13.53
N GLU A 322 14.42 3.09 -14.09
CA GLU A 322 14.18 2.33 -15.33
C GLU A 322 14.91 2.92 -16.56
N LYS A 323 15.28 4.21 -16.53
CA LYS A 323 16.09 4.83 -17.59
C LYS A 323 17.45 4.16 -17.76
N LYS A 324 17.96 3.48 -16.71
CA LYS A 324 19.19 2.69 -16.78
C LYS A 324 19.09 1.60 -17.84
N ILE A 325 17.92 0.99 -18.03
CA ILE A 325 17.69 -0.05 -19.04
C ILE A 325 17.96 0.48 -20.46
N THR A 326 17.44 1.66 -20.77
CA THR A 326 17.62 2.28 -22.11
C THR A 326 19.11 2.57 -22.38
N LEU A 327 19.84 3.02 -21.36
CA LEU A 327 21.29 3.26 -21.44
C LEU A 327 22.06 1.93 -21.61
N ALA A 328 21.73 0.92 -20.82
CA ALA A 328 22.37 -0.39 -20.89
C ALA A 328 22.14 -1.08 -22.24
N ASN A 329 20.96 -0.90 -22.84
CA ASN A 329 20.67 -1.45 -24.15
C ASN A 329 21.59 -0.89 -25.24
N SER A 330 21.91 0.39 -25.18
CA SER A 330 22.80 1.03 -26.15
C SER A 330 24.26 0.49 -26.10
N THR A 331 24.64 -0.10 -24.97
CA THR A 331 25.97 -0.69 -24.73
C THR A 331 25.97 -2.22 -24.75
N GLY A 332 24.80 -2.83 -24.94
CA GLY A 332 24.64 -4.29 -24.91
C GLY A 332 24.85 -4.93 -23.52
N SER A 333 24.71 -4.13 -22.44
CA SER A 333 24.92 -4.56 -21.05
C SER A 333 23.63 -4.77 -20.27
N ASN A 334 22.53 -5.11 -20.95
CA ASN A 334 21.25 -5.46 -20.31
C ASN A 334 21.39 -6.75 -19.49
N PRO A 335 20.63 -6.88 -18.38
CA PRO A 335 20.50 -8.14 -17.68
C PRO A 335 19.72 -9.16 -18.49
N ASP A 336 19.59 -10.40 -17.98
CA ASP A 336 18.73 -11.41 -18.59
C ASP A 336 17.24 -11.11 -18.34
N LEU A 337 16.93 -10.59 -17.14
CA LEU A 337 15.57 -10.31 -16.68
C LEU A 337 15.51 -8.99 -15.90
N ALA A 338 14.40 -8.26 -15.98
CA ALA A 338 14.10 -7.15 -15.09
C ALA A 338 12.77 -7.38 -14.35
N LEU A 339 12.74 -7.01 -13.07
CA LEU A 339 11.60 -7.09 -12.17
C LEU A 339 11.22 -5.70 -11.65
N GLY A 340 9.94 -5.51 -11.33
CA GLY A 340 9.42 -4.27 -10.74
C GLY A 340 9.36 -3.10 -11.71
N LEU A 341 9.23 -3.37 -13.01
CA LEU A 341 9.04 -2.35 -14.03
C LEU A 341 7.62 -1.78 -13.98
N SER A 342 7.46 -0.52 -14.38
CA SER A 342 6.13 0.03 -14.68
C SER A 342 5.43 -0.85 -15.73
N TYR A 343 4.16 -1.14 -15.53
CA TYR A 343 3.40 -2.13 -16.30
C TYR A 343 3.40 -1.92 -17.83
N TYR A 344 3.53 -0.70 -18.29
CA TYR A 344 3.59 -0.36 -19.71
C TYR A 344 4.99 -0.46 -20.37
N ARG A 345 6.04 -0.62 -19.57
CA ARG A 345 7.42 -0.67 -20.09
C ARG A 345 7.73 -1.86 -20.97
N PRO A 346 7.22 -3.07 -20.71
CA PRO A 346 7.48 -4.19 -21.61
C PRO A 346 7.03 -3.93 -23.05
N ALA A 347 5.84 -3.34 -23.26
CA ALA A 347 5.36 -2.97 -24.58
C ALA A 347 6.24 -1.88 -25.24
N GLU A 348 6.64 -0.84 -24.50
CA GLU A 348 7.57 0.18 -25.03
C GLU A 348 8.94 -0.38 -25.41
N PHE A 349 9.44 -1.36 -24.68
CA PHE A 349 10.70 -2.03 -24.99
C PHE A 349 10.52 -3.04 -26.15
N ALA A 350 9.37 -3.71 -26.25
CA ALA A 350 9.03 -4.55 -27.36
C ALA A 350 9.01 -3.80 -28.69
N MET A 351 8.43 -2.60 -28.73
CA MET A 351 8.45 -1.69 -29.90
C MET A 351 9.87 -1.38 -30.40
N ARG A 352 10.87 -1.56 -29.56
CA ARG A 352 12.30 -1.36 -29.86
C ARG A 352 13.06 -2.67 -30.04
N GLY A 353 12.38 -3.79 -30.04
CA GLY A 353 12.98 -5.13 -30.18
C GLY A 353 13.81 -5.59 -28.97
N MET A 354 13.57 -4.99 -27.78
CA MET A 354 14.38 -5.26 -26.57
C MET A 354 13.81 -6.38 -25.67
N ALA A 355 12.57 -6.79 -25.89
CA ALA A 355 11.86 -7.75 -25.05
C ALA A 355 11.64 -9.08 -25.77
N VAL A 356 11.56 -10.17 -25.02
CA VAL A 356 11.19 -11.51 -25.50
C VAL A 356 9.66 -11.61 -25.49
N ASN A 357 9.09 -12.15 -26.55
CA ASN A 357 7.68 -12.49 -26.59
C ASN A 357 7.42 -13.73 -25.72
N LEU A 358 6.66 -13.57 -24.65
CA LEU A 358 6.35 -14.65 -23.71
C LEU A 358 5.45 -15.74 -24.33
N LEU A 359 4.73 -15.43 -25.42
CA LEU A 359 3.95 -16.42 -26.17
C LEU A 359 4.83 -17.42 -26.94
N GLU A 360 6.15 -17.19 -27.03
CA GLU A 360 7.10 -18.18 -27.56
C GLU A 360 7.29 -19.38 -26.61
N PHE A 361 6.82 -19.29 -25.37
CA PHE A 361 6.83 -20.38 -24.40
C PHE A 361 5.44 -21.02 -24.35
N ASP A 362 5.30 -22.23 -24.84
CA ASP A 362 4.03 -22.92 -25.09
C ASP A 362 3.11 -22.98 -23.86
N ASP A 363 3.66 -23.01 -22.65
CA ASP A 363 2.91 -23.15 -21.42
C ASP A 363 2.58 -21.81 -20.72
N PHE A 364 3.00 -20.67 -21.30
CA PHE A 364 2.88 -19.36 -20.64
C PHE A 364 1.43 -19.02 -20.29
N LEU A 365 0.54 -19.06 -21.27
CA LEU A 365 -0.86 -18.69 -21.05
C LEU A 365 -1.57 -19.63 -20.07
N ASP A 366 -1.18 -20.91 -20.05
CA ASP A 366 -1.82 -21.91 -19.20
C ASP A 366 -1.59 -21.64 -17.73
N TRP A 367 -0.31 -21.56 -17.30
CA TRP A 367 -0.03 -21.31 -15.89
C TRP A 367 -0.36 -19.87 -15.49
N TYR A 368 -0.13 -18.89 -16.38
CA TYR A 368 -0.42 -17.50 -16.03
C TYR A 368 -1.93 -17.28 -15.87
N GLY A 369 -2.73 -17.73 -16.83
CA GLY A 369 -4.19 -17.60 -16.79
C GLY A 369 -4.86 -18.38 -15.65
N ALA A 370 -4.23 -19.49 -15.17
CA ALA A 370 -4.71 -20.21 -14.00
C ALA A 370 -4.62 -19.38 -12.71
N GLU A 371 -3.60 -18.55 -12.57
CA GLU A 371 -3.29 -17.84 -11.33
C GLU A 371 -3.50 -16.32 -11.41
N TYR A 372 -3.42 -15.72 -12.61
CA TYR A 372 -3.54 -14.28 -12.87
C TYR A 372 -4.75 -13.95 -13.76
N ASN A 373 -5.07 -12.68 -13.87
CA ASN A 373 -6.04 -12.21 -14.87
C ASN A 373 -5.33 -11.93 -16.20
N LEU A 374 -5.72 -12.60 -17.26
CA LEU A 374 -5.14 -12.39 -18.61
C LEU A 374 -5.31 -10.93 -19.08
N ARG A 375 -6.39 -10.25 -18.71
CA ARG A 375 -6.61 -8.85 -19.06
C ARG A 375 -5.53 -7.89 -18.51
N ALA A 376 -4.84 -8.29 -17.44
CA ALA A 376 -3.69 -7.55 -16.93
C ALA A 376 -2.49 -7.51 -17.90
N LEU A 377 -2.47 -8.37 -18.92
CA LEU A 377 -1.43 -8.40 -19.93
C LEU A 377 -1.59 -7.32 -21.03
N ALA A 378 -2.79 -6.71 -21.17
CA ALA A 378 -3.06 -5.76 -22.25
C ALA A 378 -2.04 -4.60 -22.33
N PRO A 379 -1.60 -3.95 -21.23
CA PRO A 379 -0.58 -2.91 -21.30
C PRO A 379 0.83 -3.41 -21.66
N MET A 380 1.05 -4.73 -21.64
CA MET A 380 2.33 -5.38 -21.94
C MET A 380 2.31 -6.06 -23.32
N ALA A 381 1.17 -6.01 -24.00
CA ALA A 381 0.98 -6.53 -25.34
C ALA A 381 1.42 -5.52 -26.41
N TYR A 382 2.00 -6.03 -27.48
CA TYR A 382 2.33 -5.26 -28.66
C TYR A 382 2.31 -6.17 -29.88
N GLU A 383 1.59 -5.76 -30.94
CA GLU A 383 1.32 -6.62 -32.12
C GLU A 383 0.73 -7.98 -31.70
N ASP A 384 1.35 -9.07 -32.14
CA ASP A 384 0.90 -10.44 -31.84
C ASP A 384 1.70 -11.08 -30.69
N GLY A 385 2.22 -10.28 -29.76
CA GLY A 385 3.05 -10.74 -28.65
C GLY A 385 2.74 -10.11 -27.30
N VAL A 386 3.07 -10.85 -26.26
CA VAL A 386 3.04 -10.41 -24.86
C VAL A 386 4.48 -10.38 -24.33
N TYR A 387 4.93 -9.22 -23.83
CA TYR A 387 6.34 -8.98 -23.56
C TYR A 387 6.67 -8.78 -22.07
N GLY A 388 5.68 -8.96 -21.22
CA GLY A 388 5.85 -8.89 -19.77
C GLY A 388 4.75 -9.65 -19.04
N ALA A 389 4.95 -9.83 -17.74
CA ALA A 389 3.98 -10.45 -16.84
C ALA A 389 3.86 -9.62 -15.57
N SER A 390 2.66 -9.44 -15.04
CA SER A 390 2.40 -8.67 -13.82
C SER A 390 2.97 -9.38 -12.60
N GLU A 391 3.69 -8.64 -11.75
CA GLU A 391 4.11 -9.10 -10.41
C GLU A 391 3.12 -8.67 -9.35
N THR A 392 2.85 -7.36 -9.33
CA THR A 392 1.87 -6.74 -8.43
C THR A 392 0.68 -6.29 -9.23
N GLN A 393 -0.44 -6.13 -8.55
CA GLN A 393 -1.67 -5.61 -9.14
C GLN A 393 -2.30 -4.63 -8.17
N GLU A 394 -2.42 -3.36 -8.57
CA GLU A 394 -3.26 -2.42 -7.85
C GLU A 394 -4.71 -2.87 -7.89
N PHE A 395 -5.49 -2.39 -6.95
CA PHE A 395 -6.94 -2.43 -7.00
C PHE A 395 -7.50 -1.05 -6.72
N TYR A 396 -8.50 -0.67 -7.46
CA TYR A 396 -9.35 0.45 -7.12
C TYR A 396 -10.64 -0.11 -6.58
N VAL A 397 -11.02 0.34 -5.38
CA VAL A 397 -12.27 -0.05 -4.70
C VAL A 397 -12.89 1.18 -4.07
N LEU A 398 -14.15 1.10 -3.73
CA LEU A 398 -14.85 2.13 -2.98
C LEU A 398 -14.50 1.99 -1.49
N PHE A 399 -13.92 3.01 -0.88
CA PHE A 399 -13.72 3.15 0.56
C PHE A 399 -14.86 3.95 1.16
N TYR A 400 -15.39 3.55 2.31
CA TYR A 400 -16.44 4.30 2.96
C TYR A 400 -16.40 4.22 4.49
N ARG A 401 -16.79 5.32 5.15
CA ARG A 401 -16.93 5.44 6.60
C ARG A 401 -18.34 4.98 6.99
N LYS A 402 -18.46 3.78 7.58
CA LYS A 402 -19.72 3.20 8.04
C LYS A 402 -20.45 4.14 9.01
N ASP A 403 -19.74 4.59 10.03
CA ASP A 403 -20.24 5.48 11.05
C ASP A 403 -20.81 6.80 10.50
N ILE A 404 -20.16 7.36 9.48
CA ILE A 404 -20.62 8.61 8.85
C ILE A 404 -21.83 8.36 7.95
N LEU A 405 -21.78 7.35 7.06
CA LEU A 405 -22.87 7.03 6.17
C LEU A 405 -24.15 6.71 6.99
N ASP A 406 -24.02 5.88 8.03
CA ASP A 406 -25.14 5.55 8.93
C ASP A 406 -25.73 6.81 9.58
N SER A 407 -24.88 7.74 10.07
CA SER A 407 -25.31 8.99 10.68
C SER A 407 -26.04 9.93 9.71
N LEU A 408 -25.75 9.80 8.41
CA LEU A 408 -26.38 10.58 7.34
C LEU A 408 -27.59 9.89 6.71
N GLY A 409 -27.87 8.64 7.08
CA GLY A 409 -28.90 7.81 6.46
C GLY A 409 -28.59 7.48 5.00
N LEU A 410 -27.29 7.37 4.64
CA LEU A 410 -26.83 7.03 3.31
C LEU A 410 -26.48 5.55 3.22
N THR A 411 -26.77 4.94 2.09
CA THR A 411 -26.34 3.59 1.73
C THR A 411 -25.06 3.64 0.89
N VAL A 412 -24.31 2.55 0.86
CA VAL A 412 -23.16 2.38 -0.03
C VAL A 412 -23.66 2.42 -1.48
N PRO A 413 -23.14 3.31 -2.34
CA PRO A 413 -23.60 3.44 -3.72
C PRO A 413 -23.16 2.24 -4.57
N ASP A 414 -24.08 1.72 -5.36
CA ASP A 414 -23.84 0.64 -6.30
C ASP A 414 -23.52 1.16 -7.72
N THR A 415 -24.08 2.31 -8.06
CA THR A 415 -23.98 2.95 -9.37
C THR A 415 -23.50 4.40 -9.26
N TRP A 416 -23.07 5.01 -10.39
CA TRP A 416 -22.80 6.46 -10.45
C TRP A 416 -24.05 7.30 -10.19
N GLU A 417 -25.24 6.80 -10.53
CA GLU A 417 -26.50 7.49 -10.22
C GLU A 417 -26.72 7.56 -8.71
N ASP A 418 -26.36 6.51 -7.95
CA ASP A 418 -26.42 6.55 -6.49
C ASP A 418 -25.41 7.56 -5.92
N VAL A 419 -24.21 7.65 -6.51
CA VAL A 419 -23.21 8.68 -6.14
C VAL A 419 -23.78 10.08 -6.38
N LYS A 420 -24.37 10.33 -7.55
CA LYS A 420 -25.01 11.61 -7.88
C LYS A 420 -26.12 11.94 -6.88
N ALA A 421 -26.93 10.96 -6.50
CA ALA A 421 -28.03 11.12 -5.56
C ALA A 421 -27.56 11.45 -4.12
N MET A 422 -26.40 10.92 -3.69
CA MET A 422 -25.86 11.20 -2.35
C MET A 422 -25.15 12.56 -2.23
N MET A 423 -24.65 13.13 -3.32
CA MET A 423 -23.86 14.38 -3.29
C MET A 423 -24.56 15.54 -2.58
N PRO A 424 -25.88 15.81 -2.78
CA PRO A 424 -26.55 16.88 -2.05
C PRO A 424 -26.55 16.69 -0.53
N VAL A 425 -26.57 15.44 -0.05
CA VAL A 425 -26.49 15.14 1.40
C VAL A 425 -25.06 15.37 1.90
N LEU A 426 -24.07 14.90 1.17
CA LEU A 426 -22.66 15.13 1.51
C LEU A 426 -22.36 16.64 1.57
N HIS A 427 -22.75 17.40 0.57
CA HIS A 427 -22.50 18.87 0.50
C HIS A 427 -23.17 19.62 1.65
N ARG A 428 -24.40 19.29 2.01
CA ARG A 428 -25.07 19.92 3.18
C ARG A 428 -24.30 19.71 4.48
N ASN A 429 -23.51 18.64 4.55
CA ASN A 429 -22.70 18.30 5.71
C ASN A 429 -21.22 18.70 5.55
N ALA A 430 -20.90 19.56 4.58
CA ALA A 430 -19.54 19.99 4.24
C ALA A 430 -18.58 18.80 3.91
N MET A 431 -19.13 17.78 3.28
CA MET A 431 -18.43 16.56 2.87
C MET A 431 -18.44 16.43 1.36
N ASN A 432 -17.56 15.57 0.83
CA ASN A 432 -17.44 15.31 -0.59
C ASN A 432 -17.15 13.83 -0.88
N PHE A 433 -17.01 13.47 -2.15
CA PHE A 433 -16.67 12.16 -2.68
C PHE A 433 -15.33 12.21 -3.39
N ASN A 434 -14.45 11.21 -3.18
CA ASN A 434 -13.14 11.12 -3.84
C ASN A 434 -13.19 10.27 -5.11
N LEU A 435 -12.51 10.76 -6.14
CA LEU A 435 -12.12 10.00 -7.32
C LEU A 435 -10.62 10.17 -7.57
N PRO A 436 -9.94 9.19 -8.18
CA PRO A 436 -8.51 9.31 -8.54
C PRO A 436 -8.18 10.54 -9.38
N LEU A 437 -9.14 11.04 -10.14
CA LEU A 437 -9.05 12.30 -10.90
C LEU A 437 -8.70 13.53 -10.03
N ALA A 438 -9.12 13.55 -8.77
CA ALA A 438 -8.85 14.66 -7.84
C ALA A 438 -7.46 14.59 -7.19
N ASN A 439 -6.76 13.46 -7.28
CA ASN A 439 -5.47 13.27 -6.60
C ASN A 439 -4.31 13.92 -7.34
N ASN A 440 -4.44 14.16 -8.64
CA ASN A 440 -3.44 14.84 -9.45
C ASN A 440 -4.11 15.93 -10.29
N VAL A 441 -3.80 17.18 -9.98
CA VAL A 441 -4.40 18.34 -10.65
C VAL A 441 -3.93 18.47 -12.09
N GLY A 442 -2.70 18.08 -12.39
CA GLY A 442 -2.05 18.37 -13.68
C GLY A 442 -2.19 17.26 -14.74
N TYR A 443 -2.42 16.03 -14.35
CA TYR A 443 -2.40 14.87 -15.27
C TYR A 443 -3.39 13.80 -14.87
N LYS A 444 -4.15 13.29 -15.84
CA LYS A 444 -5.15 12.23 -15.66
C LYS A 444 -4.74 11.02 -16.49
N SER A 445 -4.19 10.02 -15.83
CA SER A 445 -3.76 8.78 -16.48
C SER A 445 -4.94 7.89 -16.92
N PHE A 446 -4.64 6.87 -17.70
CA PHE A 446 -5.65 5.89 -18.09
C PHE A 446 -6.32 5.20 -16.89
N GLU A 447 -5.58 4.95 -15.81
CA GLU A 447 -6.13 4.35 -14.58
C GLU A 447 -7.18 5.26 -13.91
N ALA A 448 -7.05 6.58 -14.09
CA ALA A 448 -8.01 7.53 -13.54
C ALA A 448 -9.23 7.76 -14.44
N THR A 449 -9.09 7.59 -15.74
CA THR A 449 -10.12 7.95 -16.74
C THR A 449 -10.79 6.73 -17.38
N GLY A 450 -10.09 5.60 -17.50
CA GLY A 450 -10.54 4.43 -18.25
C GLY A 450 -11.83 3.81 -17.75
N GLY A 451 -12.02 3.77 -16.42
CA GLY A 451 -13.23 3.20 -15.86
C GLY A 451 -14.52 3.82 -16.40
N PHE A 452 -14.53 5.14 -16.63
CA PHE A 452 -15.71 5.82 -17.19
C PHE A 452 -15.97 5.44 -18.65
N LEU A 453 -14.91 5.25 -19.45
CA LEU A 453 -15.05 4.84 -20.84
C LEU A 453 -15.54 3.38 -20.93
N PHE A 454 -14.82 2.48 -20.29
CA PHE A 454 -15.06 1.04 -20.37
C PHE A 454 -16.41 0.62 -19.79
N GLN A 455 -16.85 1.20 -18.67
CA GLN A 455 -18.18 0.95 -18.09
C GLN A 455 -19.33 1.36 -19.03
N ASN A 456 -19.09 2.35 -19.90
CA ASN A 456 -20.02 2.77 -20.92
C ASN A 456 -19.88 2.00 -22.26
N GLY A 457 -18.97 1.03 -22.35
CA GLY A 457 -18.69 0.27 -23.56
C GLY A 457 -17.89 1.07 -24.60
N GLY A 458 -17.20 2.12 -24.18
CA GLY A 458 -16.28 2.90 -24.98
C GLY A 458 -14.82 2.44 -24.82
N ASP A 459 -13.94 3.02 -25.63
CA ASP A 459 -12.50 2.77 -25.59
C ASP A 459 -11.73 4.02 -26.02
N TYR A 460 -10.40 4.01 -25.83
CA TYR A 460 -9.50 5.08 -26.27
C TYR A 460 -9.20 5.03 -27.77
N TYR A 461 -9.14 3.84 -28.36
CA TYR A 461 -8.77 3.59 -29.74
C TYR A 461 -9.95 3.13 -30.57
N SER A 462 -9.94 3.49 -31.88
CA SER A 462 -10.82 2.85 -32.86
C SER A 462 -10.56 1.35 -32.94
N PRO A 463 -11.54 0.52 -33.32
CA PRO A 463 -11.38 -0.93 -33.37
C PRO A 463 -10.21 -1.43 -34.23
N ASP A 464 -9.74 -0.63 -35.18
CA ASP A 464 -8.58 -0.94 -36.01
C ASP A 464 -7.25 -0.37 -35.49
N GLY A 465 -7.28 0.40 -34.40
CA GLY A 465 -6.10 1.04 -33.81
C GLY A 465 -5.54 2.24 -34.57
N PHE A 466 -6.17 2.70 -35.65
CA PHE A 466 -5.64 3.76 -36.51
C PHE A 466 -6.14 5.17 -36.17
N ALA A 467 -7.04 5.29 -35.22
CA ALA A 467 -7.57 6.56 -34.73
C ALA A 467 -7.91 6.49 -33.24
N SER A 468 -8.11 7.66 -32.62
CA SER A 468 -8.75 7.74 -31.30
C SER A 468 -10.23 7.48 -31.42
N ASN A 469 -10.84 6.91 -30.38
CA ASN A 469 -12.27 6.59 -30.33
C ASN A 469 -13.11 7.67 -29.64
N PHE A 470 -12.60 8.88 -29.49
CA PHE A 470 -13.28 9.96 -28.72
C PHE A 470 -14.58 10.47 -29.36
N GLY A 471 -14.77 10.17 -30.66
CA GLY A 471 -16.02 10.48 -31.36
C GLY A 471 -17.11 9.38 -31.24
N ASP A 472 -16.79 8.23 -30.70
CA ASP A 472 -17.77 7.14 -30.50
C ASP A 472 -18.82 7.49 -29.47
N PRO A 473 -20.12 7.18 -29.68
CA PRO A 473 -21.18 7.52 -28.75
C PRO A 473 -21.01 6.97 -27.33
N ASN A 474 -20.44 5.78 -27.16
CA ASN A 474 -20.22 5.16 -25.86
C ASN A 474 -19.05 5.83 -25.14
N THR A 475 -17.95 6.08 -25.86
CA THR A 475 -16.80 6.82 -25.35
C THR A 475 -17.20 8.24 -24.93
N LEU A 476 -17.97 8.95 -25.77
CA LEU A 476 -18.49 10.30 -25.44
C LEU A 476 -19.39 10.28 -24.19
N ARG A 477 -20.18 9.22 -24.01
CA ARG A 477 -21.02 9.07 -22.81
C ARG A 477 -20.17 8.94 -21.56
N GLY A 478 -19.13 8.11 -21.58
CA GLY A 478 -18.20 7.96 -20.47
C GLY A 478 -17.43 9.24 -20.15
N LEU A 479 -16.89 9.93 -21.17
CA LEU A 479 -16.21 11.21 -21.01
C LEU A 479 -17.15 12.28 -20.44
N ARG A 480 -18.42 12.30 -20.85
CA ARG A 480 -19.42 13.23 -20.34
C ARG A 480 -19.77 12.93 -18.88
N GLU A 481 -19.98 11.68 -18.52
CA GLU A 481 -20.25 11.27 -17.13
C GLU A 481 -19.09 11.69 -16.20
N MET A 482 -17.85 11.44 -16.62
CA MET A 482 -16.64 11.85 -15.90
C MET A 482 -16.60 13.37 -15.63
N VAL A 483 -17.00 14.19 -16.59
CA VAL A 483 -17.02 15.67 -16.45
C VAL A 483 -18.21 16.13 -15.60
N GLU A 484 -19.42 15.56 -15.81
CA GLU A 484 -20.65 15.97 -15.13
C GLU A 484 -20.58 15.76 -13.61
N LEU A 485 -19.89 14.71 -13.14
CA LEU A 485 -19.65 14.48 -11.72
C LEU A 485 -19.01 15.71 -11.04
N TYR A 486 -18.14 16.41 -11.74
CA TYR A 486 -17.47 17.61 -11.22
C TYR A 486 -18.27 18.89 -11.48
N GLN A 487 -18.75 19.11 -12.70
CA GLN A 487 -19.41 20.36 -13.07
C GLN A 487 -20.83 20.48 -12.53
N VAL A 488 -21.57 19.37 -12.53
CA VAL A 488 -23.00 19.35 -12.15
C VAL A 488 -23.20 18.91 -10.71
N TYR A 489 -22.51 17.84 -10.32
CA TYR A 489 -22.68 17.24 -9.00
C TYR A 489 -21.66 17.71 -7.96
N GLY A 490 -20.67 18.53 -8.36
CA GLY A 490 -19.79 19.25 -7.46
C GLY A 490 -18.78 18.38 -6.71
N LEU A 491 -18.31 17.28 -7.32
CA LEU A 491 -17.19 16.55 -6.76
C LEU A 491 -15.97 17.49 -6.61
N ALA A 492 -15.18 17.30 -5.58
CA ALA A 492 -14.00 18.10 -5.33
C ALA A 492 -12.94 17.87 -6.42
N GLN A 493 -12.47 18.95 -7.05
CA GLN A 493 -11.48 18.90 -8.13
C GLN A 493 -10.07 18.60 -7.65
N ASN A 494 -9.80 18.82 -6.35
CA ASN A 494 -8.51 18.64 -5.73
C ASN A 494 -8.65 18.04 -4.33
N ILE A 495 -8.19 16.80 -4.17
CA ILE A 495 -8.07 16.09 -2.90
C ILE A 495 -6.63 15.52 -2.84
N PRO A 496 -5.63 16.32 -2.47
CA PRO A 496 -4.23 15.91 -2.57
C PRO A 496 -3.87 14.75 -1.64
N ASN A 497 -4.65 14.54 -0.58
CA ASN A 497 -4.45 13.43 0.35
C ASN A 497 -5.81 12.88 0.81
N PHE A 498 -6.28 11.86 0.11
CA PHE A 498 -7.55 11.22 0.43
C PHE A 498 -7.52 10.53 1.80
N PHE A 499 -6.43 9.90 2.21
CA PHE A 499 -6.30 9.28 3.53
C PHE A 499 -6.61 10.27 4.67
N ASN A 500 -6.01 11.47 4.63
CA ASN A 500 -6.26 12.49 5.65
C ASN A 500 -7.71 13.01 5.59
N ALA A 501 -8.24 13.23 4.39
CA ALA A 501 -9.61 13.70 4.19
C ALA A 501 -10.64 12.63 4.65
N PHE A 502 -10.38 11.37 4.41
CA PHE A 502 -11.16 10.23 4.88
C PHE A 502 -11.10 10.08 6.40
N ARG A 503 -9.90 10.18 6.96
CA ARG A 503 -9.65 10.11 8.40
C ARG A 503 -10.41 11.20 9.16
N SER A 504 -10.37 12.45 8.68
CA SER A 504 -11.08 13.59 9.26
C SER A 504 -12.58 13.61 8.96
N GLY A 505 -13.07 12.69 8.10
CA GLY A 505 -14.47 12.63 7.67
C GLY A 505 -14.91 13.73 6.71
N SER A 506 -14.00 14.57 6.19
CA SER A 506 -14.35 15.58 5.20
C SER A 506 -14.66 14.96 3.82
N VAL A 507 -14.05 13.80 3.52
CA VAL A 507 -14.35 12.98 2.36
C VAL A 507 -14.56 11.54 2.83
N PRO A 508 -15.76 11.23 3.35
CA PRO A 508 -16.00 9.96 4.04
C PRO A 508 -16.19 8.77 3.11
N ILE A 509 -16.19 9.00 1.81
CA ILE A 509 -16.43 7.99 0.78
C ILE A 509 -15.68 8.36 -0.49
N GLY A 510 -15.22 7.35 -1.23
CA GLY A 510 -14.59 7.56 -2.53
C GLY A 510 -13.81 6.37 -3.05
N VAL A 511 -13.53 6.38 -4.34
CA VAL A 511 -12.70 5.37 -5.00
C VAL A 511 -11.22 5.70 -4.75
N SER A 512 -10.47 4.70 -4.33
CA SER A 512 -9.01 4.79 -4.12
C SER A 512 -8.36 3.41 -4.24
N ASN A 513 -7.05 3.34 -3.99
CA ASN A 513 -6.22 2.20 -4.31
C ASN A 513 -5.57 1.53 -3.07
N PHE A 514 -4.72 0.54 -3.32
CA PHE A 514 -3.95 -0.18 -2.32
C PHE A 514 -3.16 0.72 -1.37
N SER A 515 -2.59 1.83 -1.85
CA SER A 515 -1.84 2.75 -1.00
C SER A 515 -2.71 3.33 0.13
N THR A 516 -3.95 3.74 -0.20
CA THR A 516 -4.93 4.18 0.80
C THR A 516 -5.32 3.04 1.75
N TYR A 517 -5.51 1.83 1.21
CA TYR A 517 -5.81 0.65 2.02
C TYR A 517 -4.73 0.42 3.07
N LEU A 518 -3.47 0.41 2.64
CA LEU A 518 -2.31 0.24 3.52
C LEU A 518 -2.23 1.33 4.59
N GLN A 519 -2.41 2.61 4.20
CA GLN A 519 -2.39 3.74 5.13
C GLN A 519 -3.48 3.63 6.21
N LEU A 520 -4.69 3.19 5.84
CA LEU A 520 -5.79 2.99 6.79
C LEU A 520 -5.51 1.84 7.74
N GLN A 521 -4.97 0.73 7.25
CA GLN A 521 -4.62 -0.43 8.08
C GLN A 521 -3.51 -0.12 9.09
N VAL A 522 -2.54 0.71 8.69
CA VAL A 522 -1.33 0.98 9.48
C VAL A 522 -1.45 2.25 10.31
N GLY A 523 -1.96 3.33 9.71
CA GLY A 523 -1.83 4.69 10.21
C GLY A 523 -3.08 5.27 10.88
N ALA A 524 -4.20 4.54 10.93
CA ALA A 524 -5.46 5.04 11.49
C ALA A 524 -6.15 4.03 12.43
N PRO A 525 -5.50 3.63 13.54
CA PRO A 525 -6.06 2.65 14.47
C PRO A 525 -7.40 3.10 15.09
N GLU A 526 -7.64 4.41 15.21
CA GLU A 526 -8.91 4.98 15.70
C GLU A 526 -10.08 4.74 14.76
N LEU A 527 -9.81 4.40 13.49
CA LEU A 527 -10.83 4.07 12.51
C LEU A 527 -11.14 2.57 12.45
N ASN A 528 -10.49 1.73 13.25
CA ASN A 528 -10.77 0.29 13.26
C ASN A 528 -12.25 0.00 13.51
N GLY A 529 -12.86 -0.78 12.60
CA GLY A 529 -14.28 -1.10 12.63
C GLY A 529 -15.23 0.01 12.12
N ARG A 530 -14.73 1.22 11.84
CA ARG A 530 -15.52 2.37 11.36
C ARG A 530 -15.55 2.53 9.85
N TRP A 531 -14.73 1.81 9.11
CA TRP A 531 -14.66 1.84 7.65
C TRP A 531 -14.74 0.46 7.04
N ASP A 532 -15.00 0.43 5.75
CA ASP A 532 -15.02 -0.79 4.95
C ASP A 532 -14.76 -0.46 3.49
N ILE A 533 -14.69 -1.48 2.65
CA ILE A 533 -14.55 -1.36 1.19
C ILE A 533 -15.71 -2.04 0.47
N ALA A 534 -16.02 -1.54 -0.72
CA ALA A 534 -17.00 -2.11 -1.63
C ALA A 534 -16.47 -2.05 -3.07
N LEU A 535 -17.18 -2.67 -4.02
CA LEU A 535 -16.89 -2.52 -5.44
C LEU A 535 -17.00 -1.05 -5.87
N VAL A 536 -16.25 -0.66 -6.90
CA VAL A 536 -16.42 0.68 -7.48
C VAL A 536 -17.86 0.87 -7.96
N PRO A 537 -18.42 2.09 -7.87
CA PRO A 537 -19.70 2.38 -8.49
C PRO A 537 -19.65 2.08 -9.98
N GLY A 538 -20.68 1.43 -10.49
CA GLY A 538 -20.73 1.02 -11.88
C GLY A 538 -21.76 1.79 -12.71
N THR A 539 -21.72 1.56 -14.01
CA THR A 539 -22.70 2.08 -14.97
C THR A 539 -23.76 1.01 -15.26
N GLN A 540 -25.03 1.30 -14.95
CA GLN A 540 -26.12 0.38 -15.23
C GLN A 540 -26.37 0.24 -16.74
N GLN A 541 -26.42 -1.01 -17.22
CA GLN A 541 -26.66 -1.34 -18.61
C GLN A 541 -28.16 -1.46 -18.90
N ALA A 542 -28.54 -1.50 -20.17
CA ALA A 542 -29.94 -1.61 -20.60
C ALA A 542 -30.62 -2.93 -20.15
N ASP A 543 -29.86 -3.98 -19.93
CA ASP A 543 -30.32 -5.28 -19.43
C ASP A 543 -30.45 -5.34 -17.89
N GLY A 544 -30.10 -4.25 -17.20
CA GLY A 544 -30.12 -4.14 -15.75
C GLY A 544 -28.83 -4.58 -15.05
N THR A 545 -27.84 -5.10 -15.75
CA THR A 545 -26.53 -5.41 -15.20
C THR A 545 -25.76 -4.13 -14.86
N VAL A 546 -24.84 -4.19 -13.92
CA VAL A 546 -23.99 -3.06 -13.53
C VAL A 546 -22.54 -3.39 -13.91
N ARG A 547 -22.02 -2.68 -14.90
CA ARG A 547 -20.62 -2.79 -15.32
C ARG A 547 -19.71 -1.98 -14.40
N ARG A 548 -18.59 -2.59 -13.96
CA ARG A 548 -17.66 -2.00 -13.01
C ARG A 548 -16.23 -2.01 -13.50
N ASP A 549 -16.07 -2.07 -14.82
CA ASP A 549 -14.76 -2.07 -15.47
C ASP A 549 -13.90 -0.92 -14.92
N TRP A 550 -12.67 -1.24 -14.54
CA TRP A 550 -11.71 -0.26 -14.06
C TRP A 550 -10.30 -0.69 -14.41
N SER A 551 -9.48 0.28 -14.85
CA SER A 551 -8.05 0.06 -15.06
C SER A 551 -7.33 0.05 -13.72
N ALA A 552 -6.23 -0.70 -13.65
CA ALA A 552 -5.40 -0.77 -12.47
C ALA A 552 -3.92 -0.63 -12.87
N ASP A 553 -3.12 -0.10 -11.95
CA ASP A 553 -1.67 -0.06 -12.13
C ASP A 553 -1.05 -1.39 -11.68
N ALA A 554 0.12 -1.71 -12.20
CA ALA A 554 0.86 -2.92 -11.85
C ALA A 554 2.37 -2.68 -11.91
N THR A 555 3.14 -3.56 -11.30
CA THR A 555 4.54 -3.73 -11.67
C THR A 555 4.71 -5.00 -12.48
N SER A 556 5.62 -4.98 -13.44
CA SER A 556 5.83 -6.06 -14.38
C SER A 556 7.24 -6.60 -14.39
N SER A 557 7.38 -7.81 -14.89
CA SER A 557 8.64 -8.48 -15.19
C SER A 557 8.82 -8.63 -16.70
N MET A 558 10.07 -8.57 -17.18
CA MET A 558 10.39 -8.69 -18.60
C MET A 558 11.71 -9.42 -18.81
N ILE A 559 11.78 -10.30 -19.83
CA ILE A 559 12.99 -10.97 -20.32
C ILE A 559 13.57 -10.17 -21.48
N PHE A 560 14.88 -9.93 -21.47
CA PHE A 560 15.54 -9.17 -22.53
C PHE A 560 15.84 -10.04 -23.75
N SER A 561 15.60 -9.48 -24.96
CA SER A 561 15.79 -10.18 -26.23
C SER A 561 17.24 -10.61 -26.51
N ASN A 562 18.22 -9.85 -26.00
CA ASN A 562 19.65 -10.14 -26.12
C ASN A 562 20.17 -11.18 -25.11
N SER A 563 19.36 -11.61 -24.15
CA SER A 563 19.74 -12.68 -23.21
C SER A 563 20.04 -13.98 -23.97
N GLN A 564 21.15 -14.62 -23.56
CA GLN A 564 21.53 -15.96 -24.02
C GLN A 564 20.94 -17.07 -23.15
N LYS A 565 20.22 -16.69 -22.08
CA LYS A 565 19.65 -17.57 -21.05
C LYS A 565 18.12 -17.42 -20.96
N LYS A 566 17.45 -17.30 -22.11
CA LYS A 566 16.00 -17.02 -22.15
C LYS A 566 15.18 -18.11 -21.46
N GLN A 567 15.59 -19.38 -21.57
CA GLN A 567 14.89 -20.50 -20.93
C GLN A 567 15.05 -20.49 -19.42
N GLU A 568 16.26 -20.18 -18.92
CA GLU A 568 16.54 -20.04 -17.50
C GLU A 568 15.81 -18.83 -16.92
N ALA A 569 15.79 -17.71 -17.65
CA ALA A 569 15.06 -16.50 -17.29
C ALA A 569 13.55 -16.75 -17.23
N TYR A 570 12.99 -17.48 -18.20
CA TYR A 570 11.59 -17.86 -18.18
C TYR A 570 11.26 -18.82 -17.02
N ARG A 571 12.12 -19.79 -16.75
CA ARG A 571 11.95 -20.71 -15.61
C ARG A 571 11.98 -19.97 -14.28
N PHE A 572 12.85 -18.96 -14.13
CA PHE A 572 12.88 -18.08 -12.97
C PHE A 572 11.62 -17.24 -12.89
N LEU A 573 11.17 -16.64 -13.98
CA LEU A 573 9.95 -15.84 -14.04
C LEU A 573 8.71 -16.66 -13.60
N LYS A 574 8.57 -17.88 -14.13
CA LYS A 574 7.47 -18.79 -13.77
C LYS A 574 7.50 -19.16 -12.29
N TRP A 575 8.68 -19.48 -11.75
CA TRP A 575 8.85 -19.73 -10.31
C TRP A 575 8.51 -18.51 -9.48
N TRP A 576 9.04 -17.33 -9.84
CA TRP A 576 8.80 -16.08 -9.12
C TRP A 576 7.32 -15.74 -9.04
N LEU A 577 6.60 -15.88 -10.13
CA LEU A 577 5.19 -15.53 -10.23
C LEU A 577 4.24 -16.62 -9.73
N SER A 578 4.72 -17.81 -9.36
CA SER A 578 3.87 -18.88 -8.82
C SER A 578 3.22 -18.49 -7.49
N SER A 579 2.01 -18.99 -7.26
CA SER A 579 1.24 -18.69 -6.03
C SER A 579 1.97 -19.06 -4.75
N GLY A 580 2.70 -20.18 -4.75
CA GLY A 580 3.51 -20.62 -3.62
C GLY A 580 4.62 -19.62 -3.28
N THR A 581 5.40 -19.21 -4.28
CA THR A 581 6.49 -18.24 -4.11
C THR A 581 5.96 -16.87 -3.68
N GLN A 582 4.89 -16.38 -4.32
CA GLN A 582 4.28 -15.08 -4.00
C GLN A 582 3.75 -15.04 -2.56
N LEU A 583 3.07 -16.10 -2.12
CA LEU A 583 2.57 -16.20 -0.74
C LEU A 583 3.70 -16.28 0.28
N LYS A 584 4.72 -17.09 0.01
CA LYS A 584 5.88 -17.23 0.89
C LYS A 584 6.67 -15.92 0.98
N TYR A 585 6.90 -15.26 -0.15
CA TYR A 585 7.55 -13.96 -0.20
C TYR A 585 6.81 -12.90 0.63
N ALA A 586 5.49 -12.83 0.50
CA ALA A 586 4.65 -11.94 1.31
C ALA A 586 4.78 -12.24 2.81
N THR A 587 4.76 -13.51 3.17
CA THR A 587 4.92 -13.97 4.56
C THR A 587 6.29 -13.61 5.11
N ASP A 588 7.36 -13.90 4.35
CA ASP A 588 8.75 -13.62 4.75
C ASP A 588 9.01 -12.13 4.92
N LEU A 589 8.45 -11.27 4.05
CA LEU A 589 8.52 -9.81 4.20
C LEU A 589 7.89 -9.36 5.53
N GLN A 590 6.69 -9.83 5.83
CA GLN A 590 6.01 -9.46 7.08
C GLN A 590 6.73 -10.01 8.31
N MET A 591 7.25 -11.23 8.24
CA MET A 591 7.99 -11.82 9.36
C MET A 591 9.33 -11.12 9.61
N LYS A 592 10.02 -10.65 8.57
CA LYS A 592 11.34 -10.00 8.71
C LYS A 592 11.24 -8.51 9.06
N TYR A 593 10.30 -7.79 8.43
CA TYR A 593 10.27 -6.33 8.47
C TYR A 593 9.01 -5.77 9.11
N GLY A 594 8.03 -6.61 9.42
CA GLY A 594 6.80 -6.23 10.11
C GLY A 594 5.56 -6.23 9.25
N PRO A 595 4.38 -6.12 9.89
CA PRO A 595 3.07 -6.23 9.25
C PRO A 595 2.77 -5.10 8.25
N ASP A 596 3.59 -4.06 8.22
CA ASP A 596 3.48 -2.94 7.29
C ASP A 596 3.99 -3.29 5.89
N TYR A 597 4.79 -4.37 5.78
CA TYR A 597 5.32 -4.88 4.52
C TYR A 597 4.31 -5.81 3.86
N ILE A 598 3.16 -5.25 3.47
CA ILE A 598 2.14 -6.00 2.74
C ILE A 598 2.55 -6.05 1.27
N TRP A 599 2.70 -7.28 0.74
CA TRP A 599 2.98 -7.50 -0.68
C TRP A 599 1.67 -7.44 -1.49
N ASN A 600 1.63 -6.56 -2.47
CA ASN A 600 0.47 -6.38 -3.34
C ASN A 600 0.57 -7.30 -4.57
N THR A 601 0.51 -8.61 -4.35
CA THR A 601 0.63 -9.59 -5.46
C THR A 601 -0.47 -9.43 -6.51
N GLY A 602 -0.13 -9.66 -7.79
CA GLY A 602 -1.11 -9.82 -8.86
C GLY A 602 -1.70 -11.24 -8.95
N ASN A 603 -1.12 -12.19 -8.21
CA ASN A 603 -1.54 -13.59 -8.20
C ASN A 603 -2.81 -13.78 -7.35
N ARG A 604 -3.93 -14.15 -7.99
CA ARG A 604 -5.24 -14.31 -7.33
C ARG A 604 -5.25 -15.43 -6.29
N VAL A 605 -4.52 -16.51 -6.56
CA VAL A 605 -4.43 -17.68 -5.67
C VAL A 605 -3.60 -17.32 -4.44
N ALA A 606 -2.47 -16.64 -4.63
CA ALA A 606 -1.65 -16.16 -3.52
C ALA A 606 -2.41 -15.14 -2.64
N LEU A 607 -3.12 -14.17 -3.24
CA LEU A 607 -3.92 -13.19 -2.51
C LEU A 607 -4.97 -13.87 -1.61
N ALA A 608 -5.62 -14.92 -2.11
CA ALA A 608 -6.58 -15.68 -1.32
C ALA A 608 -5.96 -16.29 -0.05
N GLY A 609 -4.68 -16.65 -0.08
CA GLY A 609 -3.90 -17.17 1.07
C GLY A 609 -3.34 -16.11 2.02
N MET A 610 -3.26 -14.84 1.60
CA MET A 610 -2.67 -13.76 2.41
C MET A 610 -3.56 -13.31 3.57
N SER A 611 -2.96 -12.62 4.56
CA SER A 611 -3.61 -12.16 5.79
C SER A 611 -4.44 -10.88 5.60
N TYR A 612 -5.38 -10.88 4.65
CA TYR A 612 -6.41 -9.85 4.53
C TYR A 612 -7.71 -10.29 5.22
N PRO A 613 -8.54 -9.37 5.74
CA PRO A 613 -9.90 -9.70 6.17
C PRO A 613 -10.68 -10.40 5.03
N LEU A 614 -11.41 -11.46 5.36
CA LEU A 614 -12.10 -12.27 4.34
C LEU A 614 -13.08 -11.47 3.47
N ALA A 615 -13.80 -10.51 4.09
CA ALA A 615 -14.70 -9.62 3.37
C ALA A 615 -13.95 -8.76 2.34
N HIS A 616 -12.80 -8.19 2.73
CA HIS A 616 -11.97 -7.38 1.84
C HIS A 616 -11.38 -8.19 0.69
N LYS A 617 -10.89 -9.43 0.97
CA LYS A 617 -10.41 -10.32 -0.10
C LYS A 617 -11.48 -10.59 -1.16
N LYS A 618 -12.74 -10.83 -0.73
CA LYS A 618 -13.85 -11.04 -1.66
C LYS A 618 -14.08 -9.83 -2.56
N VAL A 619 -14.13 -8.64 -1.98
CA VAL A 619 -14.31 -7.40 -2.74
C VAL A 619 -13.17 -7.18 -3.73
N ILE A 620 -11.92 -7.36 -3.30
CA ILE A 620 -10.74 -7.16 -4.17
C ILE A 620 -10.75 -8.16 -5.34
N LEU A 621 -10.97 -9.44 -5.06
CA LEU A 621 -10.99 -10.49 -6.10
C LEU A 621 -12.16 -10.30 -7.08
N GLU A 622 -13.32 -9.87 -6.58
CA GLU A 622 -14.47 -9.55 -7.42
C GLU A 622 -14.20 -8.32 -8.28
N GLN A 623 -13.60 -7.26 -7.73
CA GLN A 623 -13.21 -6.08 -8.51
C GLN A 623 -12.18 -6.42 -9.58
N TRP A 624 -11.25 -7.33 -9.32
CA TRP A 624 -10.30 -7.81 -10.33
C TRP A 624 -10.98 -8.60 -11.48
N SER A 625 -12.16 -9.20 -11.26
CA SER A 625 -12.92 -9.79 -12.37
C SER A 625 -13.45 -8.75 -13.37
N TRP A 626 -13.55 -7.49 -12.93
CA TRP A 626 -13.92 -6.33 -13.73
C TRP A 626 -12.72 -5.56 -14.27
N GLN A 627 -11.50 -6.12 -14.15
CA GLN A 627 -10.31 -5.45 -14.66
C GLN A 627 -10.38 -5.28 -16.17
N HIS A 628 -10.17 -4.05 -16.62
CA HIS A 628 -10.09 -3.68 -18.02
C HIS A 628 -8.97 -2.66 -18.19
N GLU A 629 -7.92 -3.03 -18.94
CA GLU A 629 -6.73 -2.22 -19.10
C GLU A 629 -6.68 -1.59 -20.50
N ALA A 630 -6.21 -0.35 -20.53
CA ALA A 630 -5.93 0.32 -21.79
C ALA A 630 -4.69 -0.27 -22.46
N LEU A 631 -4.81 -0.64 -23.74
CA LEU A 631 -3.68 -1.08 -24.54
C LEU A 631 -2.61 0.04 -24.64
N ARG A 632 -1.35 -0.35 -24.73
CA ARG A 632 -0.22 0.57 -24.96
C ARG A 632 0.15 0.65 -26.44
N HIS A 633 -0.50 1.56 -27.12
CA HIS A 633 -0.22 1.97 -28.49
C HIS A 633 1.04 2.87 -28.56
N PRO A 634 1.80 2.92 -29.67
CA PRO A 634 2.93 3.86 -29.83
C PRO A 634 2.60 5.33 -29.56
N ALA A 635 1.32 5.70 -29.66
CA ALA A 635 0.80 7.05 -29.39
C ALA A 635 0.01 7.18 -28.07
N SER A 636 0.05 6.21 -27.14
CA SER A 636 -0.71 6.24 -25.88
C SER A 636 -0.54 7.54 -25.08
N TYR A 637 0.69 8.03 -24.99
CA TYR A 637 1.03 9.23 -24.24
C TYR A 637 0.26 10.49 -24.69
N ILE A 638 -0.11 10.58 -25.98
CA ILE A 638 -0.87 11.71 -26.48
C ILE A 638 -2.34 11.61 -26.08
N LEU A 639 -2.92 10.40 -26.09
CA LEU A 639 -4.30 10.20 -25.69
C LEU A 639 -4.50 10.53 -24.22
N GLU A 640 -3.61 10.05 -23.35
CA GLU A 640 -3.62 10.41 -21.92
C GLU A 640 -3.51 11.92 -21.72
N ARG A 641 -2.60 12.58 -22.46
CA ARG A 641 -2.40 14.03 -22.38
C ARG A 641 -3.62 14.80 -22.86
N GLU A 642 -4.20 14.41 -23.99
CA GLU A 642 -5.32 15.17 -24.58
C GLU A 642 -6.64 14.96 -23.79
N VAL A 643 -6.90 13.75 -23.26
CA VAL A 643 -8.01 13.54 -22.31
C VAL A 643 -7.80 14.39 -21.04
N SER A 644 -6.57 14.44 -20.52
CA SER A 644 -6.19 15.28 -19.37
C SER A 644 -6.43 16.76 -19.64
N ASN A 645 -5.95 17.26 -20.79
CA ASN A 645 -6.11 18.66 -21.22
C ASN A 645 -7.59 19.02 -21.39
N ALA A 646 -8.35 18.15 -22.04
CA ALA A 646 -9.80 18.34 -22.24
C ALA A 646 -10.53 18.39 -20.89
N TRP A 647 -10.25 17.45 -19.98
CA TRP A 647 -10.85 17.45 -18.65
C TRP A 647 -10.53 18.75 -17.88
N ILE A 648 -9.27 19.17 -17.86
CA ILE A 648 -8.85 20.40 -17.17
C ILE A 648 -9.55 21.62 -17.78
N ALA A 649 -9.55 21.75 -19.11
CA ALA A 649 -10.19 22.89 -19.78
C ALA A 649 -11.70 22.93 -19.49
N ILE A 650 -12.38 21.78 -19.52
CA ILE A 650 -13.83 21.71 -19.30
C ILE A 650 -14.14 21.94 -17.81
N VAL A 651 -13.50 21.18 -16.91
CA VAL A 651 -13.87 21.16 -15.47
C VAL A 651 -13.36 22.41 -14.75
N THR A 652 -12.14 22.82 -15.02
CA THR A 652 -11.47 23.91 -14.26
C THR A 652 -11.69 25.28 -14.91
N GLN A 653 -11.73 25.33 -16.25
CA GLN A 653 -11.82 26.60 -17.00
C GLN A 653 -13.24 26.88 -17.53
N GLY A 654 -14.15 25.88 -17.44
CA GLY A 654 -15.55 26.02 -17.88
C GLY A 654 -15.72 26.03 -19.39
N GLU A 655 -14.77 25.46 -20.14
CA GLU A 655 -14.84 25.45 -21.61
C GLU A 655 -15.87 24.44 -22.13
N PRO A 656 -16.42 24.64 -23.35
CA PRO A 656 -17.42 23.76 -23.91
C PRO A 656 -16.90 22.34 -24.15
N PHE A 657 -17.63 21.33 -23.64
CA PHE A 657 -17.28 19.91 -23.73
C PHE A 657 -16.96 19.48 -25.17
N GLN A 658 -17.88 19.71 -26.12
CA GLN A 658 -17.72 19.21 -27.48
C GLN A 658 -16.48 19.80 -28.15
N ALA A 659 -16.23 21.10 -27.99
CA ALA A 659 -15.08 21.76 -28.59
C ALA A 659 -13.74 21.18 -28.10
N ARG A 660 -13.67 20.87 -26.79
CA ARG A 660 -12.43 20.30 -26.22
C ARG A 660 -12.20 18.85 -26.62
N ILE A 661 -13.27 18.05 -26.73
CA ILE A 661 -13.19 16.66 -27.23
C ILE A 661 -12.83 16.64 -28.72
N ASP A 662 -13.39 17.51 -29.53
CA ASP A 662 -13.05 17.63 -30.95
C ASP A 662 -11.55 17.98 -31.14
N GLU A 663 -11.04 18.93 -30.35
CA GLU A 663 -9.62 19.30 -30.35
C GLU A 663 -8.72 18.14 -29.90
N ALA A 664 -9.09 17.45 -28.82
CA ALA A 664 -8.38 16.26 -28.33
C ALA A 664 -8.37 15.15 -29.40
N THR A 665 -9.48 14.94 -30.10
CA THR A 665 -9.59 13.98 -31.21
C THR A 665 -8.62 14.31 -32.34
N LEU A 666 -8.61 15.56 -32.79
CA LEU A 666 -7.73 16.01 -33.86
C LEU A 666 -6.25 15.89 -33.50
N ALA A 667 -5.87 16.30 -32.28
CA ALA A 667 -4.51 16.22 -31.79
C ALA A 667 -4.05 14.75 -31.66
N SER A 668 -4.90 13.91 -31.09
CA SER A 668 -4.64 12.47 -30.93
C SER A 668 -4.48 11.77 -32.27
N ASN A 669 -5.40 11.99 -33.22
CA ASN A 669 -5.36 11.35 -34.52
C ASN A 669 -4.12 11.74 -35.33
N ARG A 670 -3.72 13.02 -35.27
CA ARG A 670 -2.48 13.47 -35.91
C ARG A 670 -1.27 12.71 -35.39
N GLU A 671 -1.18 12.53 -34.10
CA GLU A 671 -0.05 11.85 -33.48
C GLU A 671 -0.10 10.33 -33.69
N ILE A 672 -1.28 9.71 -33.64
CA ILE A 672 -1.48 8.29 -34.01
C ILE A 672 -0.94 8.06 -35.43
N GLN A 673 -1.38 8.85 -36.41
CA GLN A 673 -0.93 8.73 -37.79
C GLN A 673 0.59 8.89 -37.92
N ARG A 674 1.15 9.90 -37.23
CA ARG A 674 2.60 10.13 -37.25
C ARG A 674 3.36 8.93 -36.69
N LYS A 675 2.90 8.36 -35.57
CA LYS A 675 3.53 7.20 -34.94
C LYS A 675 3.36 5.93 -35.77
N LEU A 676 2.19 5.70 -36.30
CA LEU A 676 1.95 4.54 -37.18
C LEU A 676 2.78 4.60 -38.46
N THR A 677 3.04 5.82 -39.00
CA THR A 677 3.98 6.00 -40.10
C THR A 677 5.43 5.71 -39.68
N GLU A 678 5.85 6.24 -38.51
CA GLU A 678 7.18 6.02 -37.93
C GLU A 678 7.47 4.51 -37.73
N PHE A 679 6.47 3.75 -37.28
CA PHE A 679 6.57 2.30 -37.07
C PHE A 679 6.22 1.45 -38.31
N GLY A 680 5.95 2.06 -39.48
CA GLY A 680 5.76 1.38 -40.74
C GLY A 680 4.40 0.71 -40.95
N TYR A 681 3.38 1.08 -40.15
CA TYR A 681 1.98 0.65 -40.39
C TYR A 681 1.29 1.46 -41.46
N LEU A 682 1.68 2.72 -41.61
CA LEU A 682 1.25 3.61 -42.69
C LEU A 682 2.45 3.96 -43.59
N ASP A 683 2.17 4.30 -44.84
CA ASP A 683 3.14 4.94 -45.70
C ASP A 683 3.16 6.47 -45.52
N GLU A 684 4.04 7.16 -46.23
CA GLU A 684 4.16 8.63 -46.15
C GLU A 684 2.88 9.38 -46.61
N ASN A 685 2.00 8.70 -47.36
CA ASN A 685 0.72 9.22 -47.83
C ASN A 685 -0.45 8.86 -46.91
N GLY A 686 -0.17 8.19 -45.77
CA GLY A 686 -1.18 7.72 -44.81
C GLY A 686 -1.94 6.46 -45.26
N GLN A 687 -1.44 5.72 -46.26
CA GLN A 687 -2.05 4.46 -46.72
C GLN A 687 -1.57 3.31 -45.84
N LYS A 688 -2.51 2.46 -45.43
CA LYS A 688 -2.26 1.30 -44.61
C LYS A 688 -1.36 0.29 -45.32
N ARG A 689 -0.27 -0.10 -44.66
CA ARG A 689 0.68 -1.12 -45.12
C ARG A 689 0.49 -2.46 -44.44
N ARG A 690 0.12 -2.47 -43.18
CA ARG A 690 -0.15 -3.66 -42.36
C ARG A 690 -1.18 -3.37 -41.30
N ASP A 691 -1.81 -4.41 -40.78
CA ASP A 691 -2.74 -4.30 -39.64
C ASP A 691 -1.99 -4.04 -38.35
N TYR A 692 -2.68 -3.39 -37.41
CA TYR A 692 -2.24 -3.21 -36.01
C TYR A 692 -3.23 -3.96 -35.13
N ASN A 693 -2.78 -5.05 -34.49
CA ASN A 693 -3.65 -5.82 -33.62
C ASN A 693 -3.78 -5.16 -32.25
N ILE A 694 -4.96 -4.68 -31.92
CA ILE A 694 -5.29 -4.11 -30.60
C ILE A 694 -6.14 -5.05 -29.76
N HIS A 695 -6.58 -6.17 -30.33
CA HIS A 695 -7.50 -7.13 -29.69
C HIS A 695 -6.80 -8.42 -29.24
N LEU A 696 -5.46 -8.47 -29.28
CA LEU A 696 -4.69 -9.67 -28.99
C LEU A 696 -5.13 -10.37 -27.69
N ILE A 697 -5.35 -9.62 -26.62
CA ILE A 697 -5.66 -10.21 -25.32
C ILE A 697 -7.08 -10.76 -25.30
N GLU A 698 -8.03 -10.04 -25.88
CA GLU A 698 -9.41 -10.50 -26.05
C GLU A 698 -9.46 -11.77 -26.90
N ASP A 699 -8.76 -11.79 -28.04
CA ASP A 699 -8.65 -12.95 -28.92
C ASP A 699 -8.05 -14.17 -28.17
N LEU A 700 -7.02 -13.95 -27.35
CA LEU A 700 -6.41 -15.02 -26.55
C LEU A 700 -7.36 -15.56 -25.48
N ILE A 701 -8.18 -14.71 -24.88
CA ILE A 701 -9.17 -15.11 -23.88
C ILE A 701 -10.30 -15.91 -24.54
N GLU A 702 -10.87 -15.41 -25.66
CA GLU A 702 -11.94 -16.07 -26.40
C GLU A 702 -11.51 -17.45 -26.91
N ASN A 703 -10.33 -17.57 -27.51
CA ASN A 703 -9.79 -18.86 -27.97
C ASN A 703 -9.67 -19.90 -26.84
N ARG A 704 -9.28 -19.46 -25.61
CA ARG A 704 -9.20 -20.36 -24.45
C ARG A 704 -10.57 -20.82 -23.95
N GLU A 705 -11.55 -19.93 -23.96
CA GLU A 705 -12.93 -20.26 -23.56
C GLU A 705 -13.55 -21.26 -24.55
N GLU A 706 -13.26 -21.13 -25.85
CA GLU A 706 -13.69 -22.08 -26.88
C GLU A 706 -13.04 -23.47 -26.74
N ASP A 707 -11.76 -23.50 -26.36
CA ASP A 707 -11.02 -24.75 -26.08
C ASP A 707 -11.41 -25.43 -24.78
N GLY A 708 -12.26 -24.80 -23.95
CA GLY A 708 -12.78 -25.34 -22.69
C GLY A 708 -11.79 -25.39 -21.53
N GLN A 709 -10.82 -24.52 -21.56
CA GLN A 709 -9.79 -24.37 -20.52
C GLN A 709 -10.02 -23.18 -19.58
#